data_01c85d8c8b5198e35222c0852eec4c48
#
_entry.id   01c85d8c8b5198e35222c0852eec4c48
#
_cell.length_a   1.000
_cell.length_b   1.000
_cell.length_c   1.000
_cell.angle_alpha   90.00
_cell.angle_beta   90.00
_cell.angle_gamma   90.00
#
_symmetry.space_group_name_H-M   'P 1'
#
loop_
_entity.id
_entity.type
_entity.pdbx_description
1 polymer ?
#
loop_
_entity_poly.entity_id
_entity_poly.type
_entity_poly.pdbx_seq_one_letter_code
_entity_poly.pdbx_strand_id
1 'polypeptide(L)'
;MRKLYFSLGVLLSFYKVYAQEKYPSGVPTPLYWIKTEKEKGKTQVKEKIKGQEIHFDKAEGLSINGNPVFYIKEGKTISLPLEKSAAEHYSLFVVYKGEKNEGEYPLWSLLNTSAAQYKLVATNRRFADMEKTLYSSYPQGNRDKVKIHYYQHYKNLESKENNTPNKSSQYELHLAGKIAHLPLEEFSGYIGEILLYDRVLSPMEMQQVASYLSIKYGVSLSQTEYKNYYNSRGEKIWDYTEHKEFNQNITAVGKDKEGEISQMASRNSNDEQMITVGLTAKNDKEIPDGYFVFWSDNGKELELKKQKEGQPRGLSRVWLMDYHKHPDVELHWRADPRVLPPLSSDEEAKSSEKNDYYWLVTDSSKERLFHPTSTKYHKLGKVSSQKPLSFNNWEDSANGQTAYSIWIAPEMFSHLDIEASKCRESLSGKVRFNIVGGQAPYHVTLHREETPSYQQSMNLSSSELNQKALRLSSGKYLYNISDAYGRTYKDSFYLSDGDAPLPNLNSEYIIAKKPLLLSPEESLPKGSYAYQWYQNGRLVSENKNYLLSQAGDYELRIKNEHGCKSVSKFKTYVENEIADSQILLYPNPAPGGKFTLQAAFPKTTSGQVSIYTMEGRLMQSQNFYNLSQYEYHGNIGVSGVYIIHIKTLLGENSLKLIVH
;
A
#
# COMPACT_ATOMS: atom_id res chain seq x y z
N MET A 1 48.68 56.85 -52.33
CA MET A 1 47.50 56.08 -51.89
C MET A 1 47.93 54.74 -51.32
N ARG A 2 48.03 54.66 -50.01
CA ARG A 2 48.42 53.43 -49.30
C ARG A 2 47.13 52.65 -48.94
N LYS A 3 46.99 51.39 -49.40
CA LYS A 3 45.91 50.48 -48.99
C LYS A 3 46.32 49.79 -47.68
N LEU A 4 45.54 50.02 -46.61
CA LEU A 4 45.61 49.27 -45.37
C LEU A 4 44.79 47.95 -45.53
N TYR A 5 45.44 46.83 -45.34
CA TYR A 5 44.75 45.53 -45.15
C TYR A 5 44.53 45.31 -43.65
N PHE A 6 43.26 45.26 -43.24
CA PHE A 6 42.87 44.77 -41.92
C PHE A 6 42.71 43.26 -42.04
N SER A 7 43.52 42.49 -41.33
CA SER A 7 43.34 41.10 -41.16
C SER A 7 42.43 40.86 -39.92
N LEU A 8 41.24 40.37 -40.18
CA LEU A 8 40.30 39.95 -39.13
C LEU A 8 40.69 38.53 -38.65
N GLY A 9 41.36 38.45 -37.50
CA GLY A 9 41.63 37.17 -36.83
C GLY A 9 40.37 36.66 -36.14
N VAL A 10 39.76 35.63 -36.71
CA VAL A 10 38.66 34.89 -36.03
C VAL A 10 39.27 34.04 -34.95
N LEU A 11 39.14 34.46 -33.70
CA LEU A 11 39.36 33.60 -32.52
C LEU A 11 38.20 32.60 -32.43
N LEU A 12 38.41 31.39 -32.94
CA LEU A 12 37.58 30.24 -32.64
C LEU A 12 37.92 29.77 -31.22
N SER A 13 37.17 30.26 -30.24
CA SER A 13 37.15 29.68 -28.91
C SER A 13 36.45 28.32 -28.99
N PHE A 14 37.24 27.26 -28.99
CA PHE A 14 36.74 25.90 -28.73
C PHE A 14 36.18 25.84 -27.32
N TYR A 15 34.89 26.06 -27.18
CA TYR A 15 34.19 25.55 -25.99
C TYR A 15 34.26 24.02 -26.04
N LYS A 16 35.14 23.45 -25.28
CA LYS A 16 34.98 22.02 -24.89
C LYS A 16 33.63 21.93 -24.16
N VAL A 17 32.61 21.45 -24.83
CA VAL A 17 31.40 20.97 -24.18
C VAL A 17 31.87 19.79 -23.36
N TYR A 18 32.18 20.01 -22.11
CA TYR A 18 32.32 18.90 -21.14
C TYR A 18 30.94 18.23 -21.11
N ALA A 19 30.86 16.96 -21.47
CA ALA A 19 29.69 16.15 -21.21
C ALA A 19 29.38 16.33 -19.71
N GLN A 20 28.23 16.88 -19.41
CA GLN A 20 27.80 17.10 -18.03
C GLN A 20 27.80 15.72 -17.36
N GLU A 21 28.62 15.56 -16.33
CA GLU A 21 28.68 14.33 -15.57
C GLU A 21 27.29 14.06 -14.99
N LYS A 22 26.75 12.86 -15.24
CA LYS A 22 25.42 12.47 -14.79
C LYS A 22 25.57 11.78 -13.43
N TYR A 23 24.76 12.23 -12.49
CA TYR A 23 24.73 11.70 -11.14
C TYR A 23 23.36 11.08 -10.81
N PRO A 24 23.30 10.07 -9.95
CA PRO A 24 22.03 9.50 -9.52
C PRO A 24 21.14 10.59 -8.93
N SER A 25 19.89 10.63 -9.34
CA SER A 25 18.91 11.65 -8.93
C SER A 25 19.28 13.12 -9.29
N GLY A 26 20.32 13.38 -10.04
CA GLY A 26 20.84 14.73 -10.31
C GLY A 26 21.58 15.37 -9.13
N VAL A 27 21.74 14.69 -8.00
CA VAL A 27 22.50 15.16 -6.83
C VAL A 27 23.99 14.90 -7.07
N PRO A 28 24.81 15.95 -7.18
CA PRO A 28 26.19 15.83 -7.63
C PRO A 28 27.12 15.20 -6.58
N THR A 29 28.19 14.64 -7.09
CA THR A 29 29.39 14.23 -6.34
C THR A 29 29.17 13.30 -5.15
N PRO A 30 28.58 12.08 -5.33
CA PRO A 30 28.75 11.06 -4.31
C PRO A 30 30.22 10.68 -4.18
N LEU A 31 30.68 10.40 -2.96
CA LEU A 31 32.01 9.87 -2.70
C LEU A 31 32.16 8.44 -3.23
N TYR A 32 31.09 7.66 -3.10
CA TYR A 32 30.95 6.31 -3.63
C TYR A 32 29.58 6.10 -4.23
N TRP A 33 29.55 5.50 -5.41
CA TRP A 33 28.34 5.05 -6.09
C TRP A 33 28.54 3.62 -6.59
N ILE A 34 28.02 2.65 -5.84
CA ILE A 34 28.19 1.23 -6.13
C ILE A 34 26.87 0.66 -6.62
N LYS A 35 26.88 0.11 -7.82
CA LYS A 35 25.72 -0.57 -8.43
C LYS A 35 26.16 -1.72 -9.33
N THR A 36 25.20 -2.57 -9.65
CA THR A 36 25.37 -3.63 -10.63
C THR A 36 24.99 -3.12 -12.00
N GLU A 37 25.84 -3.39 -13.01
CA GLU A 37 25.57 -3.07 -14.41
C GLU A 37 25.73 -4.29 -15.31
N LYS A 38 24.97 -4.29 -16.41
CA LYS A 38 25.17 -5.26 -17.50
C LYS A 38 25.97 -4.60 -18.60
N GLU A 39 27.17 -5.09 -18.85
CA GLU A 39 28.03 -4.62 -19.92
C GLU A 39 28.47 -5.80 -20.80
N LYS A 40 28.23 -5.72 -22.12
CA LYS A 40 28.56 -6.77 -23.09
C LYS A 40 28.05 -8.18 -22.69
N GLY A 41 26.85 -8.22 -22.08
CA GLY A 41 26.22 -9.49 -21.64
C GLY A 41 26.71 -10.03 -20.29
N LYS A 42 27.70 -9.40 -19.66
CA LYS A 42 28.17 -9.77 -18.33
C LYS A 42 27.61 -8.82 -17.27
N THR A 43 27.29 -9.35 -16.11
CA THR A 43 26.85 -8.59 -14.95
C THR A 43 28.05 -8.32 -14.04
N GLN A 44 28.34 -7.04 -13.78
CA GLN A 44 29.48 -6.60 -12.99
C GLN A 44 29.03 -5.61 -11.91
N VAL A 45 29.65 -5.66 -10.74
CA VAL A 45 29.49 -4.64 -9.70
C VAL A 45 30.55 -3.58 -9.88
N LYS A 46 30.12 -2.33 -10.07
CA LYS A 46 31.03 -1.20 -10.32
C LYS A 46 30.88 -0.12 -9.27
N GLU A 47 32.01 0.40 -8.83
CA GLU A 47 32.10 1.71 -8.19
C GLU A 47 32.24 2.75 -9.30
N LYS A 48 31.24 3.61 -9.47
CA LYS A 48 31.08 4.48 -10.66
C LYS A 48 31.96 5.73 -10.64
N ILE A 49 32.32 6.23 -9.46
CA ILE A 49 33.08 7.51 -9.34
C ILE A 49 34.56 7.29 -9.65
N LYS A 50 35.15 6.22 -9.11
CA LYS A 50 36.57 5.87 -9.31
C LYS A 50 36.76 4.88 -10.45
N GLY A 51 35.65 4.33 -10.99
CA GLY A 51 35.69 3.36 -12.08
C GLY A 51 36.22 1.98 -11.70
N GLN A 52 36.21 1.64 -10.42
CA GLN A 52 36.74 0.35 -9.91
C GLN A 52 35.72 -0.76 -10.04
N GLU A 53 36.15 -1.93 -10.51
CA GLU A 53 35.34 -3.13 -10.47
C GLU A 53 35.50 -3.82 -9.10
N ILE A 54 34.37 -4.15 -8.49
CA ILE A 54 34.31 -4.85 -7.20
C ILE A 54 33.89 -6.28 -7.49
N HIS A 55 34.77 -7.24 -7.17
CA HIS A 55 34.48 -8.65 -7.42
C HIS A 55 33.63 -9.27 -6.31
N PHE A 56 32.49 -9.84 -6.70
CA PHE A 56 31.57 -10.60 -5.85
C PHE A 56 31.29 -11.99 -6.41
N ASP A 57 31.02 -12.93 -5.52
CA ASP A 57 30.84 -14.36 -5.87
C ASP A 57 29.61 -14.66 -6.75
N LYS A 58 28.61 -13.77 -6.76
CA LYS A 58 27.40 -13.92 -7.59
C LYS A 58 26.73 -12.56 -7.87
N ALA A 59 26.68 -12.18 -9.14
CA ALA A 59 25.84 -11.07 -9.61
C ALA A 59 24.95 -11.49 -10.81
N GLU A 60 25.17 -12.65 -11.41
CA GLU A 60 24.47 -13.06 -12.63
C GLU A 60 23.03 -13.48 -12.35
N GLY A 61 22.10 -12.91 -13.14
CA GLY A 61 20.69 -13.30 -13.14
C GLY A 61 19.83 -12.73 -12.00
N LEU A 62 20.41 -12.02 -11.05
CA LEU A 62 19.68 -11.44 -9.91
C LEU A 62 19.15 -10.04 -10.26
N SER A 63 17.91 -9.76 -9.92
CA SER A 63 17.33 -8.43 -10.12
C SER A 63 16.22 -8.11 -9.11
N ILE A 64 16.10 -6.82 -8.79
CA ILE A 64 14.96 -6.23 -8.06
C ILE A 64 14.32 -5.22 -8.99
N ASN A 65 13.03 -5.36 -9.25
CA ASN A 65 12.27 -4.51 -10.19
C ASN A 65 12.95 -4.35 -11.56
N GLY A 66 13.52 -5.45 -12.08
CA GLY A 66 14.24 -5.47 -13.37
C GLY A 66 15.66 -4.89 -13.32
N ASN A 67 16.07 -4.23 -12.23
CA ASN A 67 17.43 -3.73 -12.06
C ASN A 67 18.34 -4.79 -11.48
N PRO A 68 19.52 -5.00 -12.06
CA PRO A 68 20.45 -6.00 -11.58
C PRO A 68 20.94 -5.66 -10.17
N VAL A 69 21.11 -6.68 -9.34
CA VAL A 69 21.59 -6.57 -7.97
C VAL A 69 22.71 -7.57 -7.73
N PHE A 70 23.49 -7.40 -6.68
CA PHE A 70 24.48 -8.36 -6.28
C PHE A 70 24.14 -9.00 -4.93
N TYR A 71 24.68 -10.17 -4.70
CA TYR A 71 24.45 -10.93 -3.49
C TYR A 71 25.68 -10.88 -2.59
N ILE A 72 25.48 -10.55 -1.32
CA ILE A 72 26.50 -10.66 -0.28
C ILE A 72 26.24 -11.93 0.51
N LYS A 73 27.21 -12.83 0.48
CA LYS A 73 27.20 -14.05 1.28
C LYS A 73 27.67 -13.76 2.71
N GLU A 74 27.15 -14.52 3.65
CA GLU A 74 27.59 -14.54 5.04
C GLU A 74 29.13 -14.56 5.15
N GLY A 75 29.71 -13.74 6.03
CA GLY A 75 31.15 -13.57 6.21
C GLY A 75 31.83 -12.57 5.27
N LYS A 76 31.14 -12.00 4.31
CA LYS A 76 31.68 -10.99 3.39
C LYS A 76 31.35 -9.58 3.85
N THR A 77 32.31 -8.68 3.69
CA THR A 77 32.22 -7.25 4.01
C THR A 77 32.69 -6.41 2.83
N ILE A 78 32.02 -5.31 2.56
CA ILE A 78 32.51 -4.26 1.66
C ILE A 78 33.09 -3.18 2.54
N SER A 79 34.41 -2.92 2.40
CA SER A 79 35.09 -1.85 3.11
C SER A 79 35.32 -0.65 2.21
N LEU A 80 34.83 0.51 2.62
CA LEU A 80 34.96 1.77 1.92
C LEU A 80 35.79 2.74 2.77
N PRO A 81 37.06 3.01 2.38
CA PRO A 81 37.93 3.94 3.09
C PRO A 81 37.34 5.36 3.10
N LEU A 82 37.40 6.01 4.25
CA LEU A 82 36.92 7.39 4.44
C LEU A 82 38.04 8.26 5.05
N GLU A 83 38.18 9.48 4.54
CA GLU A 83 38.92 10.50 5.22
C GLU A 83 38.17 10.97 6.48
N LYS A 84 38.89 11.54 7.44
CA LYS A 84 38.31 11.96 8.73
C LYS A 84 37.13 12.94 8.52
N SER A 85 37.26 13.92 7.61
CA SER A 85 36.19 14.88 7.29
C SER A 85 34.93 14.19 6.78
N ALA A 86 35.08 13.22 5.90
CA ALA A 86 33.97 12.45 5.36
C ALA A 86 33.35 11.52 6.42
N ALA A 87 34.11 11.03 7.39
CA ALA A 87 33.60 10.24 8.50
C ALA A 87 32.81 11.07 9.54
N GLU A 88 33.04 12.37 9.58
CA GLU A 88 32.33 13.31 10.48
C GLU A 88 31.02 13.85 9.88
N HIS A 89 30.90 13.88 8.56
CA HIS A 89 29.74 14.43 7.85
C HIS A 89 29.45 13.60 6.61
N TYR A 90 28.42 12.76 6.63
CA TYR A 90 28.05 11.95 5.46
C TYR A 90 26.55 11.68 5.36
N SER A 91 26.13 11.33 4.16
CA SER A 91 24.79 10.83 3.86
C SER A 91 24.92 9.50 3.13
N LEU A 92 24.30 8.46 3.66
CA LEU A 92 24.38 7.10 3.15
C LEU A 92 23.00 6.60 2.74
N PHE A 93 22.92 5.96 1.58
CA PHE A 93 21.74 5.22 1.13
C PHE A 93 22.14 3.81 0.73
N VAL A 94 21.36 2.82 1.14
CA VAL A 94 21.56 1.42 0.78
C VAL A 94 20.22 0.79 0.42
N VAL A 95 20.10 0.24 -0.78
CA VAL A 95 18.99 -0.60 -1.16
C VAL A 95 19.35 -2.05 -0.90
N TYR A 96 18.57 -2.73 -0.08
CA TYR A 96 18.85 -4.10 0.32
C TYR A 96 17.59 -4.96 0.49
N LYS A 97 17.81 -6.28 0.41
CA LYS A 97 16.84 -7.30 0.80
C LYS A 97 17.57 -8.41 1.54
N GLY A 98 17.29 -8.59 2.83
CA GLY A 98 17.83 -9.72 3.61
C GLY A 98 17.24 -11.04 3.13
N GLU A 99 18.01 -12.09 3.16
CA GLU A 99 17.55 -13.44 2.80
C GLU A 99 16.92 -14.17 3.99
N LYS A 100 17.45 -13.94 5.21
CA LYS A 100 16.93 -14.51 6.44
C LYS A 100 15.86 -13.60 7.06
N ASN A 101 14.70 -14.16 7.36
CA ASN A 101 13.60 -13.44 7.98
C ASN A 101 13.76 -13.27 9.50
N GLU A 102 14.64 -14.03 10.12
CA GLU A 102 14.90 -14.00 11.56
C GLU A 102 16.33 -13.51 11.83
N GLY A 103 16.54 -13.01 13.03
CA GLY A 103 17.85 -12.52 13.45
C GLY A 103 18.05 -11.00 13.30
N GLU A 104 19.05 -10.50 13.97
CA GLU A 104 19.54 -9.13 13.84
C GLU A 104 20.94 -9.16 13.23
N TYR A 105 21.12 -8.47 12.12
CA TYR A 105 22.36 -8.42 11.38
C TYR A 105 22.76 -6.99 11.04
N PRO A 106 24.06 -6.68 10.94
CA PRO A 106 24.54 -5.36 10.56
C PRO A 106 24.26 -5.08 9.08
N LEU A 107 23.81 -3.87 8.79
CA LEU A 107 23.69 -3.33 7.44
C LEU A 107 24.96 -2.57 7.07
N TRP A 108 25.42 -1.72 8.01
CA TRP A 108 26.67 -1.00 7.89
C TRP A 108 27.22 -0.63 9.27
N SER A 109 28.51 -0.36 9.31
CA SER A 109 29.19 0.15 10.50
C SER A 109 30.33 1.10 10.13
N LEU A 110 30.60 2.09 10.97
CA LEU A 110 31.74 2.98 10.85
C LEU A 110 32.82 2.53 11.82
N LEU A 111 33.97 2.11 11.27
CA LEU A 111 35.15 1.66 12.02
C LEU A 111 36.23 2.74 12.01
N ASN A 112 36.75 3.09 13.18
CA ASN A 112 38.01 3.78 13.31
C ASN A 112 39.13 2.71 13.25
N THR A 113 39.83 2.64 12.14
CA THR A 113 40.86 1.61 11.92
C THR A 113 42.08 1.82 12.79
N SER A 114 42.43 3.08 13.13
CA SER A 114 43.56 3.41 13.99
C SER A 114 43.38 2.94 15.44
N ALA A 115 42.11 2.95 15.92
CA ALA A 115 41.75 2.50 17.27
C ALA A 115 41.17 1.07 17.29
N ALA A 116 40.92 0.47 16.13
CA ALA A 116 40.20 -0.79 15.96
C ALA A 116 38.85 -0.79 16.66
N GLN A 117 38.14 0.34 16.63
CA GLN A 117 36.89 0.56 17.36
C GLN A 117 35.74 0.98 16.43
N TYR A 118 34.61 0.30 16.52
CA TYR A 118 33.39 0.72 15.86
C TYR A 118 32.82 1.96 16.55
N LYS A 119 32.47 2.98 15.76
CA LYS A 119 31.86 4.22 16.23
C LYS A 119 30.33 4.18 16.11
N LEU A 120 29.86 3.73 14.96
CA LEU A 120 28.43 3.65 14.62
C LEU A 120 28.14 2.26 14.06
N VAL A 121 26.97 1.74 14.38
CA VAL A 121 26.46 0.47 13.87
C VAL A 121 24.99 0.61 13.53
N ALA A 122 24.62 0.32 12.30
CA ALA A 122 23.24 0.18 11.87
C ALA A 122 22.91 -1.28 11.55
N THR A 123 21.88 -1.80 12.16
CA THR A 123 21.35 -3.13 11.88
C THR A 123 20.02 -3.04 11.13
N ASN A 124 19.48 -4.18 10.73
CA ASN A 124 18.11 -4.26 10.21
C ASN A 124 17.02 -3.90 11.25
N ARG A 125 17.38 -3.71 12.52
CA ARG A 125 16.44 -3.47 13.63
C ARG A 125 16.70 -2.18 14.39
N ARG A 126 17.93 -1.73 14.51
CA ARG A 126 18.31 -0.60 15.34
C ARG A 126 19.57 0.11 14.84
N PHE A 127 19.74 1.30 15.33
CA PHE A 127 20.97 2.09 15.19
C PHE A 127 21.63 2.25 16.55
N ALA A 128 22.93 2.12 16.62
CA ALA A 128 23.72 2.31 17.82
C ALA A 128 24.86 3.29 17.57
N ASP A 129 24.92 4.35 18.38
CA ASP A 129 26.11 5.18 18.56
C ASP A 129 26.91 4.56 19.70
N MET A 130 28.04 3.94 19.37
CA MET A 130 28.86 3.18 20.33
C MET A 130 29.58 4.09 21.35
N GLU A 131 29.70 5.37 21.05
CA GLU A 131 30.28 6.35 21.98
C GLU A 131 29.24 6.86 23.00
N LYS A 132 28.00 6.99 22.59
CA LYS A 132 26.91 7.58 23.39
C LYS A 132 25.97 6.55 24.01
N THR A 133 26.14 5.27 23.71
CA THR A 133 25.21 4.20 24.14
C THR A 133 23.74 4.48 23.77
N LEU A 134 23.52 5.27 22.73
CA LEU A 134 22.18 5.58 22.23
C LEU A 134 21.72 4.49 21.26
N TYR A 135 20.63 3.82 21.60
CA TYR A 135 19.95 2.86 20.75
C TYR A 135 18.63 3.44 20.29
N SER A 136 18.46 3.62 18.99
CA SER A 136 17.14 3.87 18.39
C SER A 136 16.65 2.61 17.69
N SER A 137 15.43 2.18 17.96
CA SER A 137 14.80 1.09 17.23
C SER A 137 14.10 1.61 15.99
N TYR A 138 14.33 0.96 14.85
CA TYR A 138 13.53 1.21 13.66
C TYR A 138 12.17 0.51 13.76
N PRO A 139 11.10 1.07 13.15
CA PRO A 139 9.85 0.34 13.02
C PRO A 139 10.10 -1.02 12.36
N GLN A 140 9.68 -2.09 13.00
CA GLN A 140 9.83 -3.45 12.47
C GLN A 140 8.86 -3.64 11.29
N GLY A 141 9.30 -3.34 10.07
CA GLY A 141 8.59 -3.76 8.86
C GLY A 141 8.93 -5.22 8.50
N ASN A 142 8.11 -5.86 7.64
CA ASN A 142 8.36 -7.21 7.13
C ASN A 142 9.81 -7.33 6.62
N ARG A 143 10.52 -8.34 7.10
CA ARG A 143 11.97 -8.47 6.92
C ARG A 143 12.38 -9.01 5.56
N ASP A 144 11.48 -9.71 4.89
CA ASP A 144 11.63 -10.26 3.54
C ASP A 144 11.43 -9.24 2.40
N LYS A 145 11.12 -7.98 2.77
CA LYS A 145 10.86 -6.91 1.81
C LYS A 145 12.14 -6.17 1.42
N VAL A 146 12.14 -5.64 0.21
CA VAL A 146 13.16 -4.70 -0.27
C VAL A 146 13.04 -3.40 0.51
N LYS A 147 14.15 -2.86 0.98
CA LYS A 147 14.20 -1.63 1.77
C LYS A 147 15.21 -0.65 1.21
N ILE A 148 14.90 0.62 1.35
CA ILE A 148 15.84 1.72 1.18
C ILE A 148 16.19 2.19 2.59
N HIS A 149 17.42 1.92 3.01
CA HIS A 149 17.98 2.45 4.25
C HIS A 149 18.73 3.72 3.93
N TYR A 150 18.47 4.78 4.68
CA TYR A 150 19.19 6.05 4.56
C TYR A 150 19.58 6.57 5.94
N TYR A 151 20.72 7.21 6.02
CA TYR A 151 21.28 7.75 7.24
C TYR A 151 22.09 9.01 6.96
N GLN A 152 21.96 10.01 7.82
CA GLN A 152 22.81 11.19 7.80
C GLN A 152 23.56 11.30 9.11
N HIS A 153 24.85 11.53 9.02
CA HIS A 153 25.70 11.79 10.17
C HIS A 153 26.17 13.23 10.19
N TYR A 154 26.06 13.83 11.35
CA TYR A 154 26.54 15.19 11.61
C TYR A 154 27.19 15.23 12.98
N LYS A 155 28.48 15.57 13.06
CA LYS A 155 29.16 15.80 14.33
C LYS A 155 28.96 17.25 14.76
N ASN A 156 28.36 17.48 15.92
CA ASN A 156 28.18 18.82 16.45
C ASN A 156 29.55 19.36 16.91
N LEU A 157 30.02 20.44 16.29
CA LEU A 157 31.34 21.07 16.55
C LEU A 157 31.50 21.65 17.97
N GLU A 158 30.45 21.61 18.81
CA GLU A 158 30.48 22.16 20.18
C GLU A 158 31.05 21.21 21.25
N SER A 159 31.38 19.97 20.93
CA SER A 159 32.09 19.11 21.86
C SER A 159 33.56 19.53 21.93
N LYS A 160 33.92 20.24 23.00
CA LYS A 160 35.32 20.55 23.37
C LYS A 160 36.08 19.24 23.66
N GLU A 161 36.47 18.51 22.64
CA GLU A 161 37.50 17.51 22.76
C GLU A 161 38.86 18.25 22.80
N ASN A 162 39.62 17.99 23.87
CA ASN A 162 40.98 18.50 24.05
C ASN A 162 41.80 18.28 22.80
N ASN A 163 42.22 19.39 22.16
CA ASN A 163 43.07 19.42 20.98
C ASN A 163 44.44 18.88 21.30
N THR A 164 44.65 17.56 21.22
CA THR A 164 45.95 16.99 20.90
C THR A 164 45.89 16.69 19.39
N PRO A 165 46.86 17.19 18.58
CA PRO A 165 46.94 16.85 17.17
C PRO A 165 47.39 15.40 17.05
N ASN A 166 46.39 14.49 17.08
CA ASN A 166 46.68 13.05 16.93
C ASN A 166 46.59 12.70 15.45
N LYS A 167 47.61 11.94 14.99
CA LYS A 167 47.81 11.28 13.72
C LYS A 167 46.45 11.04 12.98
N SER A 168 46.44 11.31 11.68
CA SER A 168 45.26 11.12 10.83
C SER A 168 44.52 9.82 11.13
N SER A 169 43.42 9.91 11.90
CA SER A 169 42.58 8.77 12.16
C SER A 169 41.96 8.34 10.82
N GLN A 170 42.22 7.11 10.45
CA GLN A 170 41.60 6.50 9.26
C GLN A 170 40.29 5.86 9.65
N TYR A 171 39.31 5.99 8.80
CA TYR A 171 37.99 5.40 8.99
C TYR A 171 37.63 4.51 7.79
N GLU A 172 36.82 3.51 8.06
CA GLU A 172 36.21 2.67 7.03
C GLU A 172 34.74 2.51 7.30
N LEU A 173 33.92 2.71 6.27
CA LEU A 173 32.52 2.29 6.27
C LEU A 173 32.46 0.84 5.80
N HIS A 174 32.06 -0.03 6.70
CA HIS A 174 31.83 -1.43 6.41
C HIS A 174 30.35 -1.65 6.10
N LEU A 175 30.04 -2.28 4.96
CA LEU A 175 28.72 -2.71 4.59
C LEU A 175 28.64 -4.23 4.76
N ALA A 176 27.59 -4.70 5.43
CA ALA A 176 27.49 -6.08 5.90
C ALA A 176 28.65 -6.48 6.84
N GLY A 177 28.93 -7.75 6.93
CA GLY A 177 30.05 -8.28 7.70
C GLY A 177 29.74 -8.50 9.17
N LYS A 178 30.71 -9.10 9.85
CA LYS A 178 30.66 -9.42 11.28
C LYS A 178 31.18 -8.25 12.12
N ILE A 179 30.50 -7.90 13.17
CA ILE A 179 30.96 -6.93 14.15
C ILE A 179 31.44 -7.68 15.36
N ALA A 180 32.75 -7.61 15.61
CA ALA A 180 33.37 -8.27 16.76
C ALA A 180 32.70 -7.82 18.08
N HIS A 181 32.49 -8.73 19.00
CA HIS A 181 31.90 -8.52 20.33
C HIS A 181 30.40 -8.16 20.39
N LEU A 182 29.69 -8.11 19.26
CA LEU A 182 28.23 -7.97 19.26
C LEU A 182 27.58 -9.31 18.91
N PRO A 183 26.51 -9.70 19.62
CA PRO A 183 25.75 -10.93 19.34
C PRO A 183 24.82 -10.76 18.15
N LEU A 184 25.37 -10.40 16.99
CA LEU A 184 24.65 -10.19 15.74
C LEU A 184 24.92 -11.37 14.80
N GLU A 185 23.90 -11.72 14.03
CA GLU A 185 24.06 -12.62 12.89
C GLU A 185 24.81 -11.90 11.77
N GLU A 186 25.33 -12.66 10.82
CA GLU A 186 25.99 -12.10 9.66
C GLU A 186 24.95 -11.81 8.56
N PHE A 187 25.10 -10.70 7.85
CA PHE A 187 24.21 -10.36 6.74
C PHE A 187 24.40 -11.35 5.60
N SER A 188 23.27 -11.83 5.08
CA SER A 188 23.17 -12.57 3.83
C SER A 188 21.99 -12.02 3.04
N GLY A 189 22.22 -11.59 1.81
CA GLY A 189 21.13 -11.00 1.03
C GLY A 189 21.56 -10.20 -0.19
N TYR A 190 20.62 -9.49 -0.75
CA TYR A 190 20.76 -8.75 -2.00
C TYR A 190 20.98 -7.27 -1.71
N ILE A 191 21.93 -6.68 -2.43
CA ILE A 191 22.18 -5.24 -2.43
C ILE A 191 21.86 -4.71 -3.83
N GLY A 192 21.01 -3.70 -3.90
CA GLY A 192 20.65 -3.01 -5.15
C GLY A 192 21.67 -1.95 -5.48
N GLU A 193 21.82 -0.97 -4.60
CA GLU A 193 22.66 0.20 -4.83
C GLU A 193 23.12 0.81 -3.52
N ILE A 194 24.33 1.36 -3.51
CA ILE A 194 24.92 2.07 -2.38
C ILE A 194 25.36 3.44 -2.88
N LEU A 195 24.89 4.48 -2.19
CA LEU A 195 25.28 5.86 -2.41
C LEU A 195 25.83 6.44 -1.11
N LEU A 196 27.03 6.95 -1.14
CA LEU A 196 27.65 7.63 -0.01
C LEU A 196 28.15 9.00 -0.45
N TYR A 197 27.68 10.03 0.22
CA TYR A 197 28.12 11.41 0.06
C TYR A 197 28.98 11.79 1.29
N ASP A 198 30.07 12.52 1.05
CA ASP A 198 30.98 13.04 2.11
C ASP A 198 30.46 14.36 2.72
N ARG A 199 29.16 14.56 2.68
CA ARG A 199 28.45 15.70 3.24
C ARG A 199 27.05 15.37 3.68
N VAL A 200 26.47 16.19 4.51
CA VAL A 200 25.03 16.16 4.84
C VAL A 200 24.26 16.74 3.66
N LEU A 201 23.38 15.95 3.08
CA LEU A 201 22.50 16.40 2.00
C LEU A 201 21.39 17.29 2.56
N SER A 202 20.98 18.27 1.79
CA SER A 202 19.78 19.05 2.09
C SER A 202 18.51 18.17 2.04
N PRO A 203 17.40 18.58 2.69
CA PRO A 203 16.14 17.83 2.63
C PRO A 203 15.65 17.55 1.20
N MET A 204 15.86 18.48 0.26
CA MET A 204 15.49 18.29 -1.14
C MET A 204 16.36 17.22 -1.80
N GLU A 205 17.68 17.29 -1.62
CA GLU A 205 18.60 16.28 -2.16
C GLU A 205 18.30 14.88 -1.60
N MET A 206 17.98 14.77 -0.29
CA MET A 206 17.55 13.52 0.33
C MET A 206 16.29 12.97 -0.36
N GLN A 207 15.31 13.80 -0.63
CA GLN A 207 14.09 13.41 -1.35
C GLN A 207 14.35 13.01 -2.80
N GLN A 208 15.22 13.71 -3.50
CA GLN A 208 15.61 13.36 -4.87
C GLN A 208 16.28 11.98 -4.92
N VAL A 209 17.24 11.71 -4.02
CA VAL A 209 17.90 10.40 -3.96
C VAL A 209 16.92 9.30 -3.54
N ALA A 210 16.06 9.56 -2.55
CA ALA A 210 15.05 8.60 -2.12
C ALA A 210 14.06 8.29 -3.26
N SER A 211 13.62 9.29 -4.03
CA SER A 211 12.73 9.14 -5.20
C SER A 211 13.39 8.31 -6.30
N TYR A 212 14.64 8.60 -6.63
CA TYR A 212 15.42 7.83 -7.60
C TYR A 212 15.48 6.33 -7.24
N LEU A 213 15.87 6.03 -6.01
CA LEU A 213 15.97 4.65 -5.54
C LEU A 213 14.60 3.96 -5.48
N SER A 214 13.59 4.69 -5.04
CA SER A 214 12.21 4.19 -4.97
C SER A 214 11.68 3.80 -6.35
N ILE A 215 11.77 4.69 -7.33
CA ILE A 215 11.32 4.44 -8.71
C ILE A 215 12.08 3.25 -9.30
N LYS A 216 13.38 3.25 -9.17
CA LYS A 216 14.26 2.22 -9.74
C LYS A 216 13.99 0.84 -9.14
N TYR A 217 13.87 0.74 -7.83
CA TYR A 217 13.72 -0.55 -7.14
C TYR A 217 12.28 -0.91 -6.77
N GLY A 218 11.29 -0.10 -7.16
CA GLY A 218 9.87 -0.37 -6.91
C GLY A 218 9.52 -0.41 -5.41
N VAL A 219 10.12 0.47 -4.62
CA VAL A 219 9.90 0.56 -3.16
C VAL A 219 9.14 1.83 -2.83
N SER A 220 7.95 1.72 -2.28
CA SER A 220 7.13 2.88 -1.91
C SER A 220 7.76 3.70 -0.78
N LEU A 221 7.72 5.04 -0.92
CA LEU A 221 8.14 5.98 0.12
C LEU A 221 7.04 6.32 1.14
N SER A 222 5.84 5.77 1.01
CA SER A 222 4.68 6.10 1.84
C SER A 222 4.90 5.92 3.35
N GLN A 223 5.79 5.01 3.72
CA GLN A 223 6.14 4.70 5.11
C GLN A 223 7.37 5.47 5.63
N THR A 224 7.91 6.39 4.84
CA THR A 224 9.07 7.21 5.20
C THR A 224 8.65 8.65 5.51
N GLU A 225 9.61 9.47 5.94
CA GLU A 225 9.42 10.93 6.03
C GLU A 225 9.45 11.61 4.65
N TYR A 226 10.05 10.96 3.64
CA TYR A 226 10.19 11.46 2.27
C TYR A 226 9.06 10.93 1.37
N LYS A 227 7.83 11.37 1.62
CA LYS A 227 6.61 10.82 0.98
C LYS A 227 6.35 11.33 -0.44
N ASN A 228 6.86 12.51 -0.79
CA ASN A 228 6.74 13.08 -2.13
C ASN A 228 7.86 12.55 -3.04
N TYR A 229 7.62 12.54 -4.34
CA TYR A 229 8.62 12.16 -5.33
C TYR A 229 9.08 13.38 -6.13
N TYR A 230 10.37 13.46 -6.36
CA TYR A 230 11.01 14.54 -7.10
C TYR A 230 11.93 14.00 -8.19
N ASN A 231 11.98 14.66 -9.34
CA ASN A 231 12.94 14.36 -10.38
C ASN A 231 14.30 15.03 -10.10
N SER A 232 15.27 14.82 -11.01
CA SER A 232 16.63 15.39 -10.89
C SER A 232 16.66 16.91 -10.86
N ARG A 233 15.67 17.59 -11.43
CA ARG A 233 15.53 19.05 -11.43
C ARG A 233 14.86 19.61 -10.17
N GLY A 234 14.48 18.76 -9.20
CA GLY A 234 13.75 19.17 -8.02
C GLY A 234 12.26 19.49 -8.29
N GLU A 235 11.73 19.07 -9.43
CA GLU A 235 10.31 19.19 -9.73
C GLU A 235 9.55 18.04 -9.06
N LYS A 236 8.44 18.36 -8.39
CA LYS A 236 7.59 17.37 -7.75
C LYS A 236 6.83 16.58 -8.83
N ILE A 237 7.05 15.27 -8.90
CA ILE A 237 6.42 14.37 -9.87
C ILE A 237 5.34 13.47 -9.26
N TRP A 238 5.22 13.47 -7.92
CA TRP A 238 4.11 12.85 -7.18
C TRP A 238 3.90 13.58 -5.86
N ASP A 239 2.67 14.03 -5.59
CA ASP A 239 2.30 14.68 -4.34
C ASP A 239 1.50 13.73 -3.45
N TYR A 240 2.08 13.33 -2.33
CA TYR A 240 1.45 12.43 -1.35
C TYR A 240 0.14 13.01 -0.76
N THR A 241 0.05 14.34 -0.62
CA THR A 241 -1.12 14.98 0.00
C THR A 241 -2.30 15.11 -0.96
N GLU A 242 -2.03 15.24 -2.25
CA GLU A 242 -3.05 15.23 -3.30
C GLU A 242 -3.63 13.84 -3.52
N HIS A 243 -2.85 12.80 -3.25
CA HIS A 243 -3.21 11.40 -3.44
C HIS A 243 -3.45 10.64 -2.12
N LYS A 244 -3.85 11.33 -1.04
CA LYS A 244 -3.95 10.73 0.32
C LYS A 244 -4.83 9.48 0.42
N GLU A 245 -5.82 9.32 -0.47
CA GLU A 245 -6.68 8.12 -0.54
C GLU A 245 -6.02 6.95 -1.28
N PHE A 246 -4.94 7.23 -2.05
CA PHE A 246 -4.20 6.28 -2.88
C PHE A 246 -2.69 6.45 -2.63
N ASN A 247 -2.27 6.33 -1.39
CA ASN A 247 -0.90 6.63 -0.99
C ASN A 247 -0.11 5.39 -0.53
N GLN A 248 -0.63 4.20 -0.82
CA GLN A 248 0.03 2.93 -0.53
C GLN A 248 0.63 2.33 -1.81
N ASN A 249 1.68 1.54 -1.65
CA ASN A 249 2.35 0.80 -2.72
C ASN A 249 2.72 1.64 -3.96
N ILE A 250 3.06 2.91 -3.75
CA ILE A 250 3.41 3.87 -4.81
C ILE A 250 4.57 3.32 -5.63
N THR A 251 4.39 3.28 -6.95
CA THR A 251 5.35 2.73 -7.90
C THR A 251 5.31 3.56 -9.18
N ALA A 252 6.41 3.60 -9.93
CA ALA A 252 6.47 4.39 -11.14
C ALA A 252 7.30 3.73 -12.25
N VAL A 253 7.04 4.16 -13.47
CA VAL A 253 7.88 3.99 -14.67
C VAL A 253 8.15 5.35 -15.28
N GLY A 254 9.30 5.52 -15.95
CA GLY A 254 9.61 6.79 -16.59
C GLY A 254 11.09 6.96 -16.90
N LYS A 255 11.41 8.14 -17.41
CA LYS A 255 12.76 8.53 -17.85
C LYS A 255 13.14 9.91 -17.29
N ASP A 256 14.32 9.97 -16.70
CA ASP A 256 14.99 11.19 -16.27
C ASP A 256 16.48 11.05 -16.59
N LYS A 257 16.91 11.67 -17.69
CA LYS A 257 18.27 11.50 -18.22
C LYS A 257 19.34 12.07 -17.29
N GLU A 258 19.07 13.19 -16.66
CA GLU A 258 19.99 13.84 -15.72
C GLU A 258 20.08 13.06 -14.41
N GLY A 259 18.96 12.48 -13.96
CA GLY A 259 18.85 11.68 -12.75
C GLY A 259 19.22 10.20 -12.93
N GLU A 260 19.69 9.76 -14.10
CA GLU A 260 20.05 8.37 -14.38
C GLU A 260 18.86 7.39 -14.20
N ILE A 261 17.62 7.84 -14.43
CA ILE A 261 16.43 7.00 -14.44
C ILE A 261 16.06 6.60 -15.86
N SER A 262 15.93 5.31 -16.10
CA SER A 262 15.35 4.73 -17.32
C SER A 262 14.57 3.46 -16.94
N GLN A 263 13.47 3.65 -16.20
CA GLN A 263 12.64 2.56 -15.70
C GLN A 263 11.45 2.34 -16.65
N MET A 264 11.65 1.48 -17.66
CA MET A 264 10.65 1.25 -18.71
C MET A 264 9.59 0.24 -18.34
N ALA A 265 9.82 -0.60 -17.35
CA ALA A 265 8.83 -1.52 -16.79
C ALA A 265 9.06 -1.65 -15.29
N SER A 266 7.99 -1.64 -14.51
CA SER A 266 8.09 -1.68 -13.06
C SER A 266 6.94 -2.44 -12.43
N ARG A 267 7.19 -2.97 -11.24
CA ARG A 267 6.22 -3.52 -10.29
C ARG A 267 6.64 -3.15 -8.89
N ASN A 268 5.70 -3.06 -7.96
CA ASN A 268 6.05 -2.86 -6.57
C ASN A 268 6.80 -4.08 -6.04
N SER A 269 7.96 -3.88 -5.41
CA SER A 269 8.81 -4.97 -4.92
C SER A 269 8.33 -5.55 -3.59
N ASN A 270 7.40 -4.90 -2.93
CA ASN A 270 6.94 -5.20 -1.57
C ASN A 270 5.44 -5.53 -1.45
N ASP A 271 4.67 -5.31 -2.51
CA ASP A 271 3.30 -5.78 -2.65
C ASP A 271 3.29 -7.22 -3.20
N GLU A 272 2.12 -7.82 -3.34
CA GLU A 272 1.93 -9.17 -3.91
C GLU A 272 2.42 -9.25 -5.37
N GLN A 273 3.01 -8.18 -5.90
CA GLN A 273 3.55 -8.06 -7.26
C GLN A 273 2.50 -8.31 -8.35
N MET A 274 1.26 -8.04 -8.03
CA MET A 274 0.13 -8.27 -8.91
C MET A 274 0.18 -7.42 -10.17
N ILE A 275 0.47 -6.12 -10.02
CA ILE A 275 0.43 -5.15 -11.11
C ILE A 275 1.84 -4.89 -11.65
N THR A 276 1.97 -4.96 -12.98
CA THR A 276 3.15 -4.52 -13.71
C THR A 276 2.74 -3.48 -14.74
N VAL A 277 3.43 -2.36 -14.77
CA VAL A 277 3.25 -1.31 -15.79
C VAL A 277 4.52 -1.17 -16.61
N GLY A 278 4.37 -1.01 -17.90
CA GLY A 278 5.47 -0.79 -18.84
C GLY A 278 5.20 0.37 -19.80
N LEU A 279 6.27 0.97 -20.29
CA LEU A 279 6.25 1.98 -21.34
C LEU A 279 7.00 1.49 -22.54
N THR A 280 6.45 1.70 -23.73
CA THR A 280 7.17 1.55 -24.99
C THR A 280 7.05 2.81 -25.84
N ALA A 281 8.12 3.12 -26.54
CA ALA A 281 8.10 4.21 -27.50
C ALA A 281 7.45 3.75 -28.81
N LYS A 282 6.68 4.62 -29.45
CA LYS A 282 6.07 4.38 -30.77
C LYS A 282 6.96 4.94 -31.88
N ASN A 283 6.87 4.30 -33.05
CA ASN A 283 7.45 4.84 -34.29
C ASN A 283 8.95 5.15 -34.18
N ASP A 284 9.73 4.25 -33.56
CA ASP A 284 11.19 4.39 -33.38
C ASP A 284 11.63 5.66 -32.63
N LYS A 285 10.71 6.31 -31.91
CA LYS A 285 11.01 7.45 -31.04
C LYS A 285 11.55 6.99 -29.67
N GLU A 286 11.96 7.92 -28.86
CA GLU A 286 12.35 7.66 -27.48
C GLU A 286 11.24 8.08 -26.50
N ILE A 287 11.18 7.43 -25.32
CA ILE A 287 10.38 7.96 -24.22
C ILE A 287 10.89 9.35 -23.86
N PRO A 288 10.01 10.37 -23.76
CA PRO A 288 10.40 11.74 -23.44
C PRO A 288 11.12 11.82 -22.09
N ASP A 289 12.11 12.71 -22.02
CA ASP A 289 12.80 13.02 -20.78
C ASP A 289 11.86 13.76 -19.81
N GLY A 290 11.86 13.36 -18.53
CA GLY A 290 10.94 13.87 -17.53
C GLY A 290 9.53 13.26 -17.59
N TYR A 291 9.27 12.28 -18.47
CA TYR A 291 7.98 11.60 -18.53
C TYR A 291 7.92 10.47 -17.51
N PHE A 292 6.90 10.53 -16.63
CA PHE A 292 6.63 9.51 -15.63
C PHE A 292 5.16 9.09 -15.63
N VAL A 293 4.92 7.85 -15.27
CA VAL A 293 3.62 7.29 -14.95
C VAL A 293 3.71 6.67 -13.57
N PHE A 294 2.82 7.08 -12.68
CA PHE A 294 2.71 6.54 -11.33
C PHE A 294 1.45 5.70 -11.17
N TRP A 295 1.52 4.72 -10.30
CA TRP A 295 0.34 4.06 -9.77
C TRP A 295 0.52 3.73 -8.29
N SER A 296 -0.59 3.65 -7.61
CA SER A 296 -0.65 3.41 -6.17
C SER A 296 -2.00 2.81 -5.82
N ASP A 297 -2.23 2.45 -4.58
CA ASP A 297 -3.50 1.91 -4.15
C ASP A 297 -4.03 2.51 -2.83
N ASN A 298 -5.26 2.13 -2.48
CA ASN A 298 -5.95 2.60 -1.28
C ASN A 298 -5.59 1.81 0.00
N GLY A 299 -4.59 0.92 -0.03
CA GLY A 299 -4.11 0.13 1.11
C GLY A 299 -5.05 -0.94 1.62
N LYS A 300 -6.19 -1.17 0.96
CA LYS A 300 -7.11 -2.25 1.36
C LYS A 300 -6.58 -3.60 0.90
N GLU A 301 -7.01 -4.65 1.59
CA GLU A 301 -6.65 -6.03 1.24
C GLU A 301 -7.16 -6.41 -0.16
N LEU A 302 -6.51 -7.42 -0.78
CA LEU A 302 -6.96 -8.02 -2.04
C LEU A 302 -8.12 -8.97 -1.76
N GLU A 303 -9.28 -8.43 -1.42
CA GLU A 303 -10.48 -9.21 -1.13
C GLU A 303 -11.58 -8.89 -2.13
N LEU A 304 -12.30 -9.92 -2.56
CA LEU A 304 -13.52 -9.76 -3.33
C LEU A 304 -14.66 -9.36 -2.39
N LYS A 305 -15.37 -8.29 -2.73
CA LYS A 305 -16.57 -7.88 -2.01
C LYS A 305 -17.60 -9.01 -2.07
N LYS A 306 -18.16 -9.37 -0.92
CA LYS A 306 -19.22 -10.39 -0.84
C LYS A 306 -20.45 -9.93 -1.61
N GLN A 307 -20.88 -10.74 -2.56
CA GLN A 307 -22.09 -10.53 -3.37
C GLN A 307 -22.80 -11.87 -3.55
N LYS A 308 -24.03 -11.82 -4.03
CA LYS A 308 -24.76 -13.04 -4.43
C LYS A 308 -24.08 -13.67 -5.64
N GLU A 309 -24.22 -14.99 -5.77
CA GLU A 309 -23.73 -15.74 -6.92
C GLU A 309 -24.26 -15.14 -8.24
N GLY A 310 -23.41 -15.07 -9.26
CA GLY A 310 -23.76 -14.48 -10.57
C GLY A 310 -23.75 -12.94 -10.61
N GLN A 311 -23.52 -12.26 -9.50
CA GLN A 311 -23.38 -10.80 -9.47
C GLN A 311 -21.93 -10.34 -9.64
N PRO A 312 -21.69 -9.15 -10.20
CA PRO A 312 -20.36 -8.58 -10.30
C PRO A 312 -19.72 -8.40 -8.92
N ARG A 313 -18.50 -8.88 -8.77
CA ARG A 313 -17.71 -8.80 -7.51
C ARG A 313 -16.45 -8.01 -7.77
N GLY A 314 -16.36 -6.81 -7.23
CA GLY A 314 -15.16 -5.97 -7.30
C GLY A 314 -14.20 -6.26 -6.15
N LEU A 315 -12.91 -6.05 -6.39
CA LEU A 315 -11.92 -6.04 -5.32
C LEU A 315 -12.17 -4.86 -4.37
N SER A 316 -11.85 -5.05 -3.09
CA SER A 316 -11.81 -3.98 -2.09
C SER A 316 -10.65 -3.02 -2.36
N ARG A 317 -9.54 -3.54 -2.91
CA ARG A 317 -8.41 -2.74 -3.36
C ARG A 317 -8.75 -2.02 -4.65
N VAL A 318 -8.52 -0.73 -4.63
CA VAL A 318 -8.66 0.17 -5.77
C VAL A 318 -7.30 0.84 -6.00
N TRP A 319 -6.90 0.93 -7.24
CA TRP A 319 -5.66 1.59 -7.64
C TRP A 319 -5.96 2.93 -8.31
N LEU A 320 -5.01 3.82 -8.26
CA LEU A 320 -4.97 5.05 -9.04
C LEU A 320 -3.83 4.96 -10.06
N MET A 321 -4.11 5.23 -11.32
CA MET A 321 -3.12 5.48 -12.36
C MET A 321 -3.03 6.99 -12.55
N ASP A 322 -1.84 7.55 -12.38
CA ASP A 322 -1.54 8.97 -12.62
C ASP A 322 -0.62 9.07 -13.83
N TYR A 323 -1.17 9.53 -14.94
CA TYR A 323 -0.45 9.67 -16.19
C TYR A 323 -1.11 10.67 -17.13
N HIS A 324 -0.31 11.33 -17.94
CA HIS A 324 -0.78 12.08 -19.09
C HIS A 324 -0.42 11.34 -20.37
N LYS A 325 -1.41 11.16 -21.23
CA LYS A 325 -1.21 10.47 -22.51
C LYS A 325 -0.21 11.24 -23.36
N HIS A 326 0.80 10.54 -23.88
CA HIS A 326 1.77 11.10 -24.80
C HIS A 326 1.64 10.43 -26.17
N PRO A 327 1.65 11.18 -27.30
CA PRO A 327 1.42 10.58 -28.63
C PRO A 327 2.46 9.52 -28.99
N ASP A 328 3.69 9.67 -28.52
CA ASP A 328 4.82 8.80 -28.83
C ASP A 328 5.04 7.67 -27.80
N VAL A 329 4.16 7.54 -26.79
CA VAL A 329 4.30 6.54 -25.72
C VAL A 329 3.08 5.63 -25.71
N GLU A 330 3.32 4.34 -25.51
CA GLU A 330 2.29 3.35 -25.24
C GLU A 330 2.47 2.81 -23.82
N LEU A 331 1.36 2.82 -23.06
CA LEU A 331 1.29 2.34 -21.69
C LEU A 331 0.73 0.92 -21.67
N HIS A 332 1.51 -0.02 -21.15
CA HIS A 332 1.14 -1.43 -21.01
C HIS A 332 0.88 -1.74 -19.54
N TRP A 333 -0.33 -2.13 -19.23
CA TRP A 333 -0.71 -2.62 -17.93
C TRP A 333 -0.89 -4.13 -17.96
N ARG A 334 -0.39 -4.81 -16.94
CA ARG A 334 -0.55 -6.26 -16.75
C ARG A 334 -0.86 -6.58 -15.31
N ALA A 335 -1.69 -7.60 -15.10
CA ALA A 335 -1.94 -8.17 -13.79
C ALA A 335 -1.80 -9.69 -13.80
N ASP A 336 -1.29 -10.24 -12.71
CA ASP A 336 -1.22 -11.69 -12.51
C ASP A 336 -2.45 -12.17 -11.72
N PRO A 337 -3.40 -12.87 -12.35
CA PRO A 337 -4.62 -13.30 -11.67
C PRO A 337 -4.38 -14.39 -10.61
N ARG A 338 -3.20 -15.04 -10.58
CA ARG A 338 -2.85 -16.06 -9.59
C ARG A 338 -2.64 -15.49 -8.20
N VAL A 339 -2.42 -14.19 -8.10
CA VAL A 339 -2.28 -13.44 -6.83
C VAL A 339 -3.65 -13.05 -6.25
N LEU A 340 -4.71 -13.12 -7.06
CA LEU A 340 -6.06 -12.81 -6.60
C LEU A 340 -6.56 -13.83 -5.57
N PRO A 341 -7.39 -13.39 -4.60
CA PRO A 341 -7.95 -14.30 -3.62
C PRO A 341 -8.78 -15.41 -4.29
N PRO A 342 -8.84 -16.60 -3.69
CA PRO A 342 -9.67 -17.67 -4.20
C PRO A 342 -11.12 -17.21 -4.25
N LEU A 343 -11.81 -17.58 -5.32
CA LEU A 343 -13.15 -17.09 -5.63
C LEU A 343 -14.19 -17.56 -4.63
N SER A 344 -14.12 -18.82 -4.19
CA SER A 344 -15.01 -19.41 -3.19
C SER A 344 -14.35 -20.60 -2.53
N SER A 345 -14.75 -20.88 -1.27
CA SER A 345 -14.44 -22.15 -0.58
C SER A 345 -15.33 -23.30 -1.06
N ASP A 346 -16.53 -23.01 -1.61
CA ASP A 346 -17.52 -24.00 -1.99
C ASP A 346 -17.31 -24.52 -3.43
N GLU A 347 -17.36 -25.84 -3.60
CA GLU A 347 -17.09 -26.47 -4.89
C GLU A 347 -18.16 -26.19 -5.97
N GLU A 348 -19.42 -26.02 -5.56
CA GLU A 348 -20.51 -25.66 -6.47
C GLU A 348 -20.35 -24.23 -7.02
N ALA A 349 -20.00 -23.29 -6.14
CA ALA A 349 -19.70 -21.91 -6.55
C ALA A 349 -18.49 -21.83 -7.47
N LYS A 350 -17.45 -22.66 -7.27
CA LYS A 350 -16.30 -22.75 -8.18
C LYS A 350 -16.67 -23.18 -9.59
N SER A 351 -17.75 -23.95 -9.78
CA SER A 351 -18.16 -24.42 -11.11
C SER A 351 -18.87 -23.34 -11.93
N SER A 352 -19.67 -22.48 -11.30
CA SER A 352 -20.33 -21.35 -11.97
C SER A 352 -19.33 -20.23 -12.29
N GLU A 353 -18.40 -19.96 -11.39
CA GLU A 353 -17.36 -18.93 -11.52
C GLU A 353 -16.35 -19.20 -12.66
N LYS A 354 -16.20 -20.45 -13.10
CA LYS A 354 -15.37 -20.79 -14.27
C LYS A 354 -15.84 -20.13 -15.57
N ASN A 355 -17.09 -19.73 -15.65
CA ASN A 355 -17.67 -19.04 -16.80
C ASN A 355 -17.57 -17.52 -16.71
N ASP A 356 -17.15 -16.97 -15.57
CA ASP A 356 -16.98 -15.54 -15.36
C ASP A 356 -15.71 -15.01 -16.06
N TYR A 357 -15.68 -13.70 -16.18
CA TYR A 357 -14.59 -12.95 -16.79
C TYR A 357 -13.98 -11.97 -15.78
N TYR A 358 -12.69 -11.71 -15.95
CA TYR A 358 -12.03 -10.57 -15.37
C TYR A 358 -12.38 -9.33 -16.18
N TRP A 359 -12.75 -8.27 -15.47
CA TRP A 359 -13.05 -6.96 -16.03
C TRP A 359 -12.15 -5.93 -15.38
N LEU A 360 -11.43 -5.14 -16.18
CA LEU A 360 -10.82 -3.91 -15.70
C LEU A 360 -11.90 -2.84 -15.69
N VAL A 361 -12.15 -2.29 -14.53
CA VAL A 361 -13.14 -1.24 -14.31
C VAL A 361 -12.40 0.05 -14.04
N THR A 362 -12.66 1.10 -14.82
CA THR A 362 -11.95 2.38 -14.75
C THR A 362 -12.92 3.53 -14.52
N ASP A 363 -12.52 4.49 -13.70
CA ASP A 363 -13.27 5.73 -13.44
C ASP A 363 -12.31 6.92 -13.41
N SER A 364 -12.46 7.80 -14.39
CA SER A 364 -11.68 9.04 -14.54
C SER A 364 -12.43 10.27 -13.99
N SER A 365 -13.58 10.09 -13.32
CA SER A 365 -14.27 11.18 -12.64
C SER A 365 -13.46 11.67 -11.44
N LYS A 366 -13.74 12.89 -10.99
CA LYS A 366 -13.09 13.47 -9.81
C LYS A 366 -13.39 12.70 -8.54
N GLU A 367 -14.62 12.22 -8.44
CA GLU A 367 -15.16 11.48 -7.29
C GLU A 367 -14.59 10.06 -7.17
N ARG A 368 -14.23 9.41 -8.30
CA ARG A 368 -13.63 8.06 -8.37
C ARG A 368 -14.43 6.99 -7.63
N LEU A 369 -15.76 7.12 -7.64
CA LEU A 369 -16.69 6.24 -6.91
C LEU A 369 -17.18 5.05 -7.73
N PHE A 370 -16.71 4.89 -8.95
CA PHE A 370 -17.20 3.90 -9.91
C PHE A 370 -18.73 4.01 -10.12
N HIS A 371 -19.21 5.25 -10.27
CA HIS A 371 -20.61 5.47 -10.57
C HIS A 371 -20.95 4.91 -11.96
N PRO A 372 -22.13 4.29 -12.18
CA PRO A 372 -22.49 3.66 -13.46
C PRO A 372 -22.32 4.56 -14.69
N THR A 373 -22.48 5.88 -14.53
CA THR A 373 -22.38 6.86 -15.62
C THR A 373 -20.94 7.29 -15.94
N SER A 374 -19.99 7.16 -14.98
CA SER A 374 -18.57 7.53 -15.17
C SER A 374 -17.66 6.33 -15.40
N THR A 375 -18.15 5.14 -15.08
CA THR A 375 -17.38 3.90 -15.10
C THR A 375 -17.31 3.31 -16.51
N LYS A 376 -16.10 2.90 -16.91
CA LYS A 376 -15.85 2.12 -18.12
C LYS A 376 -15.43 0.70 -17.76
N TYR A 377 -15.81 -0.25 -18.61
CA TYR A 377 -15.60 -1.69 -18.37
C TYR A 377 -14.85 -2.30 -19.53
N HIS A 378 -13.74 -2.97 -19.24
CA HIS A 378 -12.88 -3.59 -20.24
C HIS A 378 -12.75 -5.08 -19.91
N LYS A 379 -13.30 -5.96 -20.79
CA LYS A 379 -13.20 -7.40 -20.62
C LYS A 379 -11.77 -7.86 -20.88
N LEU A 380 -11.12 -8.47 -19.88
CA LEU A 380 -9.72 -8.88 -19.95
C LEU A 380 -9.54 -10.34 -20.35
N GLY A 381 -10.35 -11.25 -19.81
CA GLY A 381 -10.22 -12.68 -20.08
C GLY A 381 -11.07 -13.54 -19.17
N LYS A 382 -11.17 -14.84 -19.49
CA LYS A 382 -11.90 -15.80 -18.65
C LYS A 382 -11.15 -16.10 -17.36
N VAL A 383 -11.86 -16.21 -16.25
CA VAL A 383 -11.33 -16.61 -14.95
C VAL A 383 -10.65 -17.98 -15.01
N SER A 384 -11.23 -18.91 -15.76
CA SER A 384 -10.68 -20.26 -15.94
C SER A 384 -9.32 -20.31 -16.66
N SER A 385 -8.92 -19.26 -17.36
CA SER A 385 -7.69 -19.27 -18.17
C SER A 385 -6.42 -19.10 -17.37
N GLN A 386 -6.49 -18.44 -16.21
CA GLN A 386 -5.35 -18.07 -15.35
C GLN A 386 -4.15 -17.42 -16.09
N LYS A 387 -4.39 -16.93 -17.32
CA LYS A 387 -3.38 -16.20 -18.09
C LYS A 387 -3.20 -14.79 -17.53
N PRO A 388 -2.00 -14.21 -17.62
CA PRO A 388 -1.80 -12.81 -17.27
C PRO A 388 -2.80 -11.92 -18.01
N LEU A 389 -3.41 -11.01 -17.26
CA LEU A 389 -4.32 -10.01 -17.78
C LEU A 389 -3.51 -8.86 -18.37
N SER A 390 -3.99 -8.25 -19.46
CA SER A 390 -3.32 -7.12 -20.09
C SER A 390 -4.31 -6.08 -20.59
N PHE A 391 -3.90 -4.81 -20.54
CA PHE A 391 -4.67 -3.68 -21.03
C PHE A 391 -3.75 -2.55 -21.50
N ASN A 392 -4.03 -1.96 -22.67
CA ASN A 392 -3.19 -0.92 -23.27
C ASN A 392 -3.99 0.35 -23.66
N ASN A 393 -5.32 0.25 -23.73
CA ASN A 393 -6.17 1.34 -24.26
C ASN A 393 -6.57 2.33 -23.18
N TRP A 394 -5.58 2.86 -22.43
CA TRP A 394 -5.82 3.90 -21.45
C TRP A 394 -6.25 5.19 -22.14
N GLU A 395 -7.34 5.76 -21.64
CA GLU A 395 -7.83 7.05 -22.09
C GLU A 395 -7.24 8.18 -21.26
N ASP A 396 -6.97 9.29 -21.92
CA ASP A 396 -6.52 10.50 -21.23
C ASP A 396 -7.68 11.07 -20.39
N SER A 397 -7.41 11.38 -19.14
CA SER A 397 -8.35 12.07 -18.27
C SER A 397 -7.95 13.53 -18.12
N ALA A 398 -8.91 14.43 -17.93
CA ALA A 398 -8.67 15.86 -17.84
C ALA A 398 -7.64 16.28 -16.78
N ASN A 399 -7.51 15.46 -15.73
CA ASN A 399 -6.57 15.66 -14.63
C ASN A 399 -5.40 14.66 -14.62
N GLY A 400 -5.23 13.84 -15.66
CA GLY A 400 -4.19 12.81 -15.72
C GLY A 400 -4.41 11.61 -14.78
N GLN A 401 -5.57 11.50 -14.11
CA GLN A 401 -5.79 10.49 -13.07
C GLN A 401 -6.99 9.61 -13.37
N THR A 402 -6.81 8.30 -13.22
CA THR A 402 -7.86 7.31 -13.42
C THR A 402 -7.81 6.27 -12.32
N ALA A 403 -8.87 6.17 -11.53
CA ALA A 403 -9.04 5.06 -10.59
C ALA A 403 -9.39 3.79 -11.35
N TYR A 404 -8.90 2.64 -10.90
CA TYR A 404 -9.24 1.36 -11.50
C TYR A 404 -9.30 0.24 -10.47
N SER A 405 -10.07 -0.79 -10.80
CA SER A 405 -10.16 -2.02 -10.00
C SER A 405 -10.40 -3.20 -10.92
N ILE A 406 -10.21 -4.41 -10.41
CA ILE A 406 -10.54 -5.64 -11.12
C ILE A 406 -11.82 -6.18 -10.54
N TRP A 407 -12.79 -6.45 -11.44
CA TRP A 407 -14.04 -7.10 -11.11
C TRP A 407 -14.10 -8.49 -11.74
N ILE A 408 -14.81 -9.37 -11.08
CA ILE A 408 -15.16 -10.70 -11.61
C ILE A 408 -16.68 -10.69 -11.82
N ALA A 409 -17.08 -10.94 -13.05
CA ALA A 409 -18.49 -10.86 -13.44
C ALA A 409 -18.77 -11.77 -14.64
N PRO A 410 -20.06 -12.14 -14.85
CA PRO A 410 -20.51 -12.79 -16.08
C PRO A 410 -20.13 -12.02 -17.35
N GLU A 411 -20.26 -12.65 -18.51
CA GLU A 411 -20.03 -11.99 -19.80
C GLU A 411 -20.97 -10.82 -20.06
N MET A 412 -22.17 -10.88 -19.47
CA MET A 412 -23.15 -9.81 -19.48
C MET A 412 -23.67 -9.59 -18.06
N PHE A 413 -23.69 -8.36 -17.60
CA PHE A 413 -24.24 -7.94 -16.30
C PHE A 413 -24.75 -6.51 -16.36
N SER A 414 -25.36 -6.01 -15.28
CA SER A 414 -25.78 -4.62 -15.19
C SER A 414 -25.13 -3.92 -13.99
N HIS A 415 -24.85 -2.65 -14.15
CA HIS A 415 -24.48 -1.72 -13.09
C HIS A 415 -25.51 -0.59 -13.08
N LEU A 416 -26.39 -0.57 -12.07
CA LEU A 416 -27.56 0.29 -12.05
C LEU A 416 -27.23 1.68 -11.51
N ASP A 417 -27.76 2.71 -12.19
CA ASP A 417 -27.83 4.06 -11.65
C ASP A 417 -29.24 4.25 -11.04
N ILE A 418 -29.28 4.42 -9.72
CA ILE A 418 -30.52 4.44 -8.94
C ILE A 418 -30.66 5.79 -8.25
N GLU A 419 -31.70 6.53 -8.63
CA GLU A 419 -32.16 7.72 -7.90
C GLU A 419 -33.34 7.31 -6.99
N ALA A 420 -33.14 7.53 -5.67
CA ALA A 420 -34.14 7.18 -4.67
C ALA A 420 -35.55 7.79 -4.97
N SER A 421 -36.59 7.10 -4.56
CA SER A 421 -37.99 7.59 -4.65
C SER A 421 -38.24 8.66 -3.59
N LYS A 422 -39.13 9.61 -3.86
CA LYS A 422 -39.66 10.50 -2.83
C LYS A 422 -40.85 9.83 -2.14
N CYS A 423 -40.83 9.82 -0.84
CA CYS A 423 -41.73 9.01 0.01
C CYS A 423 -43.21 9.25 -0.20
N ARG A 424 -43.68 10.24 -0.78
CA ARG A 424 -45.12 10.48 -1.03
C ARG A 424 -45.48 10.61 -2.50
N GLU A 425 -44.49 10.54 -3.35
CA GLU A 425 -44.68 10.66 -4.78
C GLU A 425 -44.58 9.26 -5.41
N SER A 426 -45.67 8.74 -5.92
CA SER A 426 -45.66 7.51 -6.68
C SER A 426 -44.78 7.67 -7.94
N LEU A 427 -44.02 6.64 -8.29
CA LEU A 427 -43.19 6.61 -9.48
C LEU A 427 -42.15 7.75 -9.56
N SER A 428 -41.70 8.25 -8.41
CA SER A 428 -40.73 9.36 -8.35
C SER A 428 -39.27 8.87 -8.41
N GLY A 429 -39.00 7.62 -8.03
CA GLY A 429 -37.66 7.03 -8.15
C GLY A 429 -37.31 6.73 -9.60
N LYS A 430 -36.05 6.74 -9.91
CA LYS A 430 -35.56 6.45 -11.26
C LYS A 430 -34.45 5.38 -11.23
N VAL A 431 -34.50 4.48 -12.19
CA VAL A 431 -33.50 3.47 -12.41
C VAL A 431 -33.06 3.48 -13.87
N ARG A 432 -31.76 3.63 -14.09
CA ARG A 432 -31.16 3.50 -15.41
C ARG A 432 -30.31 2.25 -15.43
N PHE A 433 -30.41 1.51 -16.53
CA PHE A 433 -29.63 0.29 -16.72
C PHE A 433 -28.38 0.61 -17.53
N ASN A 434 -27.20 0.45 -16.90
CA ASN A 434 -25.96 0.35 -17.60
C ASN A 434 -25.65 -1.15 -17.79
N ILE A 435 -25.94 -1.68 -18.98
CA ILE A 435 -25.69 -3.07 -19.30
C ILE A 435 -24.29 -3.19 -19.88
N VAL A 436 -23.50 -4.04 -19.28
CA VAL A 436 -22.11 -4.26 -19.64
C VAL A 436 -21.99 -5.63 -20.33
N GLY A 437 -21.32 -5.67 -21.48
CA GLY A 437 -21.23 -6.88 -22.30
C GLY A 437 -22.55 -7.21 -22.98
N GLY A 438 -22.65 -8.42 -23.56
CA GLY A 438 -23.80 -8.80 -24.36
C GLY A 438 -23.83 -8.11 -25.73
N GLN A 439 -24.97 -8.22 -26.41
CA GLN A 439 -25.22 -7.62 -27.71
C GLN A 439 -26.61 -6.95 -27.72
N ALA A 440 -26.62 -5.65 -27.96
CA ALA A 440 -27.89 -4.92 -28.14
C ALA A 440 -28.66 -5.39 -29.40
N PRO A 441 -30.01 -5.27 -29.45
CA PRO A 441 -30.86 -4.68 -28.41
C PRO A 441 -31.02 -5.59 -27.19
N TYR A 442 -31.22 -4.96 -26.02
CA TYR A 442 -31.49 -5.68 -24.79
C TYR A 442 -32.96 -5.60 -24.45
N HIS A 443 -33.52 -6.68 -23.93
CA HIS A 443 -34.87 -6.72 -23.39
C HIS A 443 -34.81 -6.87 -21.87
N VAL A 444 -35.28 -5.87 -21.13
CA VAL A 444 -35.31 -5.84 -19.67
C VAL A 444 -36.75 -6.07 -19.21
N THR A 445 -36.94 -7.08 -18.36
CA THR A 445 -38.21 -7.33 -17.65
C THR A 445 -38.02 -7.12 -16.16
N LEU A 446 -38.98 -6.54 -15.48
CA LEU A 446 -38.91 -6.14 -14.10
C LEU A 446 -40.23 -6.45 -13.37
N HIS A 447 -40.16 -7.02 -12.18
CA HIS A 447 -41.30 -7.20 -11.28
C HIS A 447 -40.98 -6.74 -9.88
N ARG A 448 -41.98 -6.26 -9.18
CA ARG A 448 -41.89 -5.87 -7.79
C ARG A 448 -42.15 -7.09 -6.90
N GLU A 449 -41.25 -7.39 -5.93
CA GLU A 449 -41.33 -8.58 -5.08
C GLU A 449 -42.64 -8.61 -4.26
N GLU A 450 -43.04 -7.46 -3.68
CA GLU A 450 -44.24 -7.35 -2.87
C GLU A 450 -45.56 -7.38 -3.68
N THR A 451 -45.46 -7.19 -4.99
CA THR A 451 -46.63 -7.17 -5.90
C THR A 451 -46.28 -7.90 -7.20
N PRO A 452 -46.29 -9.25 -7.21
CA PRO A 452 -45.88 -10.05 -8.36
C PRO A 452 -46.65 -9.77 -9.66
N SER A 453 -47.87 -9.25 -9.55
CA SER A 453 -48.67 -8.80 -10.71
C SER A 453 -48.16 -7.52 -11.38
N TYR A 454 -47.30 -6.75 -10.68
CA TYR A 454 -46.67 -5.58 -11.26
C TYR A 454 -45.47 -6.02 -12.11
N GLN A 455 -45.62 -5.87 -13.42
CA GLN A 455 -44.57 -6.18 -14.38
C GLN A 455 -44.38 -4.99 -15.32
N GLN A 456 -43.11 -4.66 -15.57
CA GLN A 456 -42.73 -3.71 -16.62
C GLN A 456 -41.67 -4.34 -17.52
N SER A 457 -41.63 -3.90 -18.78
CA SER A 457 -40.59 -4.29 -19.73
C SER A 457 -40.15 -3.09 -20.55
N MET A 458 -38.90 -3.14 -21.01
CA MET A 458 -38.33 -2.15 -21.90
C MET A 458 -37.34 -2.80 -22.85
N ASN A 459 -37.22 -2.26 -24.04
CA ASN A 459 -36.12 -2.56 -24.95
C ASN A 459 -35.14 -1.41 -24.91
N LEU A 460 -33.87 -1.74 -24.94
CA LEU A 460 -32.74 -0.79 -24.90
C LEU A 460 -31.81 -1.04 -26.08
N SER A 461 -31.59 -0.05 -26.89
CA SER A 461 -30.45 -0.02 -27.84
C SER A 461 -29.16 0.37 -27.13
N SER A 462 -28.02 0.22 -27.78
CA SER A 462 -26.73 0.64 -27.22
C SER A 462 -26.70 2.12 -26.87
N SER A 463 -27.39 2.97 -27.65
CA SER A 463 -27.46 4.43 -27.41
C SER A 463 -28.38 4.83 -26.26
N GLU A 464 -29.33 3.96 -25.84
CA GLU A 464 -30.27 4.25 -24.76
C GLU A 464 -29.75 3.82 -23.38
N LEU A 465 -28.66 3.06 -23.31
CA LEU A 465 -28.01 2.70 -22.05
C LEU A 465 -27.62 3.95 -21.26
N ASN A 466 -27.91 3.94 -19.96
CA ASN A 466 -27.74 5.08 -19.03
C ASN A 466 -28.59 6.34 -19.33
N GLN A 467 -29.34 6.38 -20.42
CA GLN A 467 -30.17 7.55 -20.77
C GLN A 467 -31.62 7.32 -20.42
N LYS A 468 -32.17 6.16 -20.78
CA LYS A 468 -33.59 5.84 -20.57
C LYS A 468 -33.83 5.37 -19.14
N ALA A 469 -34.56 6.15 -18.35
CA ALA A 469 -34.91 5.84 -16.99
C ALA A 469 -36.29 5.21 -16.87
N LEU A 470 -36.42 4.14 -16.09
CA LEU A 470 -37.69 3.69 -15.55
C LEU A 470 -38.05 4.51 -14.31
N ARG A 471 -39.30 4.95 -14.22
CA ARG A 471 -39.85 5.58 -13.03
C ARG A 471 -40.56 4.55 -12.19
N LEU A 472 -40.16 4.41 -10.93
CA LEU A 472 -40.61 3.38 -10.03
C LEU A 472 -40.92 3.95 -8.65
N SER A 473 -41.81 3.29 -7.92
CA SER A 473 -42.03 3.54 -6.49
C SER A 473 -41.00 2.80 -5.67
N SER A 474 -40.81 3.19 -4.41
CA SER A 474 -39.93 2.44 -3.48
C SER A 474 -40.36 0.96 -3.35
N GLY A 475 -39.40 0.07 -3.14
CA GLY A 475 -39.61 -1.36 -2.99
C GLY A 475 -38.46 -2.20 -3.55
N LYS A 476 -38.60 -3.51 -3.40
CA LYS A 476 -37.65 -4.48 -3.94
C LYS A 476 -38.11 -4.95 -5.33
N TYR A 477 -37.20 -4.90 -6.27
CA TYR A 477 -37.42 -5.28 -7.66
C TYR A 477 -36.52 -6.40 -8.09
N LEU A 478 -37.08 -7.39 -8.77
CA LEU A 478 -36.37 -8.47 -9.46
C LEU A 478 -36.39 -8.17 -10.94
N TYR A 479 -35.31 -8.33 -11.63
CA TYR A 479 -35.24 -8.07 -13.05
C TYR A 479 -34.46 -9.13 -13.81
N ASN A 480 -34.79 -9.29 -15.10
CA ASN A 480 -34.11 -10.13 -16.03
C ASN A 480 -33.78 -9.32 -17.28
N ILE A 481 -32.54 -9.45 -17.75
CA ILE A 481 -32.05 -8.84 -18.99
C ILE A 481 -31.80 -9.98 -19.97
N SER A 482 -32.28 -9.87 -21.18
CA SER A 482 -31.86 -10.72 -22.31
C SER A 482 -31.28 -9.88 -23.42
N ASP A 483 -30.25 -10.38 -24.09
CA ASP A 483 -29.63 -9.73 -25.23
C ASP A 483 -30.10 -10.31 -26.57
N ALA A 484 -29.62 -9.74 -27.69
CA ALA A 484 -29.98 -10.16 -29.04
C ALA A 484 -29.61 -11.63 -29.36
N TYR A 485 -28.68 -12.24 -28.63
CA TYR A 485 -28.29 -13.64 -28.76
C TYR A 485 -28.96 -14.58 -27.76
N GLY A 486 -29.91 -14.07 -26.96
CA GLY A 486 -30.63 -14.85 -25.96
C GLY A 486 -29.83 -15.12 -24.67
N ARG A 487 -28.67 -14.48 -24.45
CA ARG A 487 -27.99 -14.53 -23.16
C ARG A 487 -28.83 -13.80 -22.12
N THR A 488 -28.86 -14.31 -20.90
CA THR A 488 -29.70 -13.75 -19.82
C THR A 488 -28.86 -13.39 -18.60
N TYR A 489 -29.25 -12.32 -17.93
CA TYR A 489 -28.70 -11.89 -16.63
C TYR A 489 -29.86 -11.55 -15.71
N LYS A 490 -29.85 -12.07 -14.48
CA LYS A 490 -30.89 -11.85 -13.46
C LYS A 490 -30.27 -11.26 -12.20
N ASP A 491 -30.94 -10.25 -11.66
CA ASP A 491 -30.54 -9.63 -10.41
C ASP A 491 -31.72 -8.95 -9.72
N SER A 492 -31.48 -8.29 -8.60
CA SER A 492 -32.47 -7.53 -7.84
C SER A 492 -31.85 -6.27 -7.27
N PHE A 493 -32.67 -5.26 -7.07
CA PHE A 493 -32.29 -4.05 -6.36
C PHE A 493 -33.39 -3.59 -5.41
N TYR A 494 -33.02 -2.79 -4.43
CA TYR A 494 -33.97 -2.10 -3.57
C TYR A 494 -33.96 -0.61 -3.89
N LEU A 495 -35.12 -0.06 -4.24
CA LEU A 495 -35.32 1.37 -4.45
C LEU A 495 -35.81 1.98 -3.13
N SER A 496 -34.96 2.76 -2.50
CA SER A 496 -35.26 3.41 -1.22
C SER A 496 -36.14 4.66 -1.39
N ASP A 497 -36.81 5.07 -0.30
CA ASP A 497 -37.40 6.39 -0.16
C ASP A 497 -36.30 7.39 0.21
N GLY A 498 -36.01 8.33 -0.69
CA GLY A 498 -34.92 9.30 -0.50
C GLY A 498 -35.14 10.30 0.63
N ASP A 499 -36.42 10.53 1.00
CA ASP A 499 -36.79 11.38 2.13
C ASP A 499 -36.88 10.59 3.45
N ALA A 500 -36.51 9.31 3.43
CA ALA A 500 -36.45 8.49 4.63
C ALA A 500 -35.39 9.01 5.59
N PRO A 501 -35.67 9.09 6.89
CA PRO A 501 -34.71 9.60 7.88
C PRO A 501 -33.56 8.63 8.11
N LEU A 502 -32.45 8.80 7.42
CA LEU A 502 -31.27 7.94 7.54
C LEU A 502 -30.31 8.48 8.60
N PRO A 503 -30.20 7.84 9.78
CA PRO A 503 -29.22 8.23 10.79
C PRO A 503 -27.82 7.79 10.37
N ASN A 504 -26.82 8.57 10.76
CA ASN A 504 -25.42 8.20 10.59
C ASN A 504 -25.01 7.22 11.71
N LEU A 505 -25.19 5.93 11.47
CA LEU A 505 -24.80 4.86 12.38
C LEU A 505 -23.68 4.01 11.77
N ASN A 506 -22.75 3.60 12.60
CA ASN A 506 -21.74 2.63 12.20
C ASN A 506 -22.37 1.25 12.00
N SER A 507 -21.83 0.45 11.12
CA SER A 507 -22.26 -0.95 10.92
C SER A 507 -21.93 -1.87 12.09
N GLU A 508 -20.97 -1.46 12.94
CA GLU A 508 -20.54 -2.22 14.11
C GLU A 508 -20.21 -1.30 15.28
N TYR A 509 -20.51 -1.74 16.50
CA TYR A 509 -20.17 -1.06 17.74
C TYR A 509 -19.54 -2.04 18.73
N ILE A 510 -18.56 -1.55 19.47
CA ILE A 510 -17.95 -2.27 20.59
C ILE A 510 -18.44 -1.61 21.88
N ILE A 511 -19.09 -2.39 22.75
CA ILE A 511 -19.54 -1.95 24.07
C ILE A 511 -18.41 -2.23 25.06
N ALA A 512 -17.76 -1.16 25.48
CA ALA A 512 -16.76 -1.21 26.54
C ALA A 512 -17.43 -1.47 27.94
N LYS A 513 -16.68 -1.34 29.00
CA LYS A 513 -17.17 -1.51 30.39
C LYS A 513 -18.41 -0.68 30.76
N LYS A 514 -18.76 0.30 29.96
CA LYS A 514 -19.97 1.12 30.12
C LYS A 514 -20.86 0.99 28.90
N PRO A 515 -22.18 0.91 29.08
CA PRO A 515 -23.11 0.93 27.97
C PRO A 515 -22.92 2.16 27.09
N LEU A 516 -23.09 1.99 25.77
CA LEU A 516 -22.94 3.03 24.77
C LEU A 516 -24.31 3.65 24.45
N LEU A 517 -24.48 4.95 24.65
CA LEU A 517 -25.67 5.67 24.27
C LEU A 517 -25.62 6.03 22.78
N LEU A 518 -26.62 5.57 22.02
CA LEU A 518 -26.83 5.99 20.63
C LEU A 518 -27.90 7.09 20.59
N SER A 519 -27.58 8.19 19.92
CA SER A 519 -28.45 9.36 19.72
C SER A 519 -28.63 9.62 18.21
N PRO A 520 -29.44 8.84 17.51
CA PRO A 520 -29.59 8.95 16.05
C PRO A 520 -30.08 10.31 15.58
N GLU A 521 -30.86 11.02 16.42
CA GLU A 521 -31.44 12.32 16.14
C GLU A 521 -30.38 13.39 15.81
N GLU A 522 -29.18 13.28 16.40
CA GLU A 522 -28.08 14.24 16.17
C GLU A 522 -27.62 14.29 14.70
N SER A 523 -27.84 13.21 13.97
CA SER A 523 -27.46 13.09 12.55
C SER A 523 -28.64 13.28 11.57
N LEU A 524 -29.85 13.44 12.09
CA LEU A 524 -31.03 13.63 11.28
C LEU A 524 -31.34 15.12 11.04
N PRO A 525 -32.01 15.48 9.92
CA PRO A 525 -32.59 16.81 9.73
C PRO A 525 -33.55 17.16 10.87
N LYS A 526 -33.74 18.46 11.15
CA LYS A 526 -34.75 18.89 12.13
C LYS A 526 -36.15 18.41 11.73
N GLY A 527 -36.83 17.68 12.60
CA GLY A 527 -38.15 17.11 12.35
C GLY A 527 -38.63 16.24 13.51
N SER A 528 -39.84 15.68 13.35
CA SER A 528 -40.42 14.77 14.32
C SER A 528 -40.28 13.33 13.84
N TYR A 529 -39.79 12.47 14.69
CA TYR A 529 -39.45 11.08 14.36
C TYR A 529 -40.01 10.11 15.39
N ALA A 530 -40.53 8.97 14.91
CA ALA A 530 -40.82 7.81 15.72
C ALA A 530 -39.71 6.76 15.52
N TYR A 531 -39.22 6.17 16.62
CA TYR A 531 -38.11 5.24 16.64
C TYR A 531 -38.58 3.85 17.10
N GLN A 532 -38.01 2.81 16.54
CA GLN A 532 -38.20 1.43 16.99
C GLN A 532 -36.87 0.69 16.93
N TRP A 533 -36.40 0.26 18.08
CA TRP A 533 -35.15 -0.49 18.23
C TRP A 533 -35.47 -1.96 18.40
N TYR A 534 -34.80 -2.78 17.62
CA TYR A 534 -34.91 -4.24 17.69
C TYR A 534 -33.53 -4.81 18.03
N GLN A 535 -33.52 -5.83 18.88
CA GLN A 535 -32.35 -6.65 19.18
C GLN A 535 -32.70 -8.11 18.86
N ASN A 536 -31.93 -8.77 18.01
CA ASN A 536 -32.14 -10.13 17.56
C ASN A 536 -33.62 -10.39 17.12
N GLY A 537 -34.20 -9.42 16.41
CA GLY A 537 -35.55 -9.46 15.88
C GLY A 537 -36.67 -9.12 16.87
N ARG A 538 -36.38 -8.86 18.15
CA ARG A 538 -37.36 -8.44 19.16
C ARG A 538 -37.32 -6.94 19.37
N LEU A 539 -38.48 -6.27 19.45
CA LEU A 539 -38.60 -4.86 19.81
C LEU A 539 -38.12 -4.66 21.25
N VAL A 540 -37.13 -3.79 21.46
CA VAL A 540 -36.52 -3.54 22.78
C VAL A 540 -36.72 -2.10 23.27
N SER A 541 -37.00 -1.13 22.36
CA SER A 541 -37.29 0.26 22.75
C SER A 541 -37.96 1.02 21.60
N GLU A 542 -38.73 2.07 21.98
CA GLU A 542 -39.28 3.06 21.06
C GLU A 542 -38.78 4.48 21.38
N ASN A 543 -37.81 4.59 22.28
CA ASN A 543 -37.21 5.87 22.64
C ASN A 543 -36.29 6.39 21.52
N LYS A 544 -36.14 7.73 21.42
CA LYS A 544 -35.25 8.35 20.45
C LYS A 544 -33.78 7.94 20.63
N ASN A 545 -33.37 7.75 21.88
CA ASN A 545 -32.03 7.30 22.23
C ASN A 545 -32.09 5.88 22.78
N TYR A 546 -31.08 5.09 22.51
CA TYR A 546 -30.99 3.74 23.01
C TYR A 546 -29.63 3.43 23.63
N LEU A 547 -29.64 2.79 24.82
CA LEU A 547 -28.43 2.42 25.54
C LEU A 547 -28.04 1.00 25.17
N LEU A 548 -27.01 0.85 24.35
CA LEU A 548 -26.44 -0.46 23.97
C LEU A 548 -25.69 -1.05 25.17
N SER A 549 -26.17 -2.15 25.69
CA SER A 549 -25.58 -2.86 26.85
C SER A 549 -25.27 -4.33 26.60
N GLN A 550 -25.68 -4.89 25.47
CA GLN A 550 -25.56 -6.32 25.14
C GLN A 550 -25.07 -6.50 23.70
N ALA A 551 -24.32 -7.60 23.46
CA ALA A 551 -23.99 -8.03 22.13
C ALA A 551 -25.22 -8.51 21.35
N GLY A 552 -25.19 -8.39 20.04
CA GLY A 552 -26.27 -8.89 19.19
C GLY A 552 -26.41 -8.14 17.87
N ASP A 553 -27.38 -8.61 17.07
CA ASP A 553 -27.81 -7.95 15.85
C ASP A 553 -28.91 -6.94 16.20
N TYR A 554 -28.65 -5.69 15.86
CA TYR A 554 -29.59 -4.59 16.11
C TYR A 554 -30.15 -4.05 14.80
N GLU A 555 -31.40 -3.62 14.89
CA GLU A 555 -32.10 -2.94 13.80
C GLU A 555 -32.80 -1.70 14.37
N LEU A 556 -32.53 -0.54 13.82
CA LEU A 556 -33.24 0.70 14.12
C LEU A 556 -34.16 1.03 12.96
N ARG A 557 -35.45 1.15 13.24
CA ARG A 557 -36.46 1.66 12.32
C ARG A 557 -36.83 3.09 12.74
N ILE A 558 -36.77 4.02 11.79
CA ILE A 558 -37.19 5.40 12.02
C ILE A 558 -38.28 5.74 11.05
N LYS A 559 -39.30 6.44 11.52
CA LYS A 559 -40.39 6.99 10.71
C LYS A 559 -40.51 8.50 10.96
N ASN A 560 -40.47 9.33 9.91
CA ASN A 560 -40.68 10.78 10.04
C ASN A 560 -42.15 11.14 10.12
N GLU A 561 -42.44 12.40 10.39
CA GLU A 561 -43.81 12.96 10.43
C GLU A 561 -44.60 12.78 9.12
N HIS A 562 -43.87 12.65 8.00
CA HIS A 562 -44.47 12.41 6.68
C HIS A 562 -44.73 10.93 6.40
N GLY A 563 -44.40 10.03 7.31
CA GLY A 563 -44.63 8.59 7.16
C GLY A 563 -43.53 7.85 6.44
N CYS A 564 -42.44 8.51 6.04
CA CYS A 564 -41.28 7.87 5.41
C CYS A 564 -40.51 7.06 6.43
N LYS A 565 -40.07 5.85 6.05
CA LYS A 565 -39.42 4.89 6.93
C LYS A 565 -38.01 4.60 6.47
N SER A 566 -37.10 4.40 7.41
CA SER A 566 -35.78 3.82 7.17
C SER A 566 -35.50 2.67 8.12
N VAL A 567 -34.55 1.84 7.74
CA VAL A 567 -34.06 0.71 8.53
C VAL A 567 -32.53 0.72 8.50
N SER A 568 -31.93 0.88 9.65
CA SER A 568 -30.48 0.77 9.83
C SER A 568 -30.16 -0.49 10.64
N LYS A 569 -29.26 -1.33 10.14
CA LYS A 569 -28.82 -2.57 10.80
C LYS A 569 -27.36 -2.45 11.19
N PHE A 570 -27.04 -2.92 12.39
CA PHE A 570 -25.68 -2.92 12.91
C PHE A 570 -25.49 -4.08 13.91
N LYS A 571 -24.22 -4.43 14.14
CA LYS A 571 -23.85 -5.42 15.13
C LYS A 571 -23.18 -4.78 16.32
N THR A 572 -23.39 -5.39 17.49
CA THR A 572 -22.68 -4.99 18.70
C THR A 572 -21.92 -6.16 19.27
N TYR A 573 -20.74 -5.86 19.78
CA TYR A 573 -19.85 -6.77 20.48
C TYR A 573 -19.58 -6.21 21.87
N VAL A 574 -19.49 -7.09 22.88
CA VAL A 574 -19.07 -6.69 24.23
C VAL A 574 -17.57 -6.89 24.36
N GLU A 575 -16.87 -5.92 24.93
CA GLU A 575 -15.39 -5.90 25.06
C GLU A 575 -14.78 -7.13 25.77
N ASN A 576 -15.58 -7.99 26.38
CA ASN A 576 -15.13 -9.16 27.13
C ASN A 576 -15.12 -10.49 26.38
N GLU A 577 -15.28 -10.50 25.06
CA GLU A 577 -15.16 -11.77 24.29
C GLU A 577 -13.76 -12.39 24.38
N ILE A 578 -12.76 -11.65 24.88
CA ILE A 578 -11.44 -12.22 25.18
C ILE A 578 -11.51 -13.26 26.33
N ALA A 579 -12.54 -13.22 27.17
CA ALA A 579 -12.74 -14.22 28.22
C ALA A 579 -12.95 -15.64 27.66
N ASP A 580 -13.44 -15.76 26.43
CA ASP A 580 -13.60 -17.02 25.71
C ASP A 580 -12.31 -17.47 25.01
N SER A 581 -11.25 -16.67 25.08
CA SER A 581 -9.96 -16.98 24.50
C SER A 581 -9.20 -17.96 25.39
N GLN A 582 -8.60 -18.97 24.77
CA GLN A 582 -7.68 -19.86 25.49
C GLN A 582 -6.30 -19.21 25.49
N ILE A 583 -5.87 -18.71 26.65
CA ILE A 583 -4.58 -18.06 26.81
C ILE A 583 -3.71 -18.88 27.76
N LEU A 584 -2.59 -19.36 27.26
CA LEU A 584 -1.65 -20.19 27.98
C LEU A 584 -0.30 -19.47 28.12
N LEU A 585 0.29 -19.57 29.31
CA LEU A 585 1.61 -18.99 29.61
C LEU A 585 2.49 -20.06 30.25
N TYR A 586 3.54 -20.49 29.57
CA TYR A 586 4.40 -21.57 30.05
C TYR A 586 5.87 -21.46 29.54
N PRO A 587 6.82 -22.03 30.30
CA PRO A 587 6.69 -22.38 31.70
C PRO A 587 6.44 -21.14 32.57
N ASN A 588 5.64 -21.28 33.60
CA ASN A 588 5.43 -20.24 34.61
C ASN A 588 5.35 -20.90 35.99
N PRO A 589 6.38 -20.82 36.84
CA PRO A 589 7.58 -19.94 36.69
C PRO A 589 8.47 -20.25 35.51
N ALA A 590 9.13 -19.19 34.97
CA ALA A 590 10.01 -19.23 33.82
C ALA A 590 11.49 -19.34 34.25
N PRO A 591 12.11 -20.53 34.18
CA PRO A 591 13.52 -20.68 34.54
C PRO A 591 14.40 -20.02 33.47
N GLY A 592 15.35 -19.19 33.91
CA GLY A 592 16.23 -18.43 33.03
C GLY A 592 15.49 -17.39 32.19
N GLY A 593 14.28 -17.00 32.58
CA GLY A 593 13.49 -15.94 31.97
C GLY A 593 12.78 -16.25 30.67
N LYS A 594 12.92 -17.44 30.11
CA LYS A 594 12.29 -17.84 28.84
C LYS A 594 10.88 -18.39 29.07
N PHE A 595 9.92 -17.88 28.31
CA PHE A 595 8.52 -18.32 28.37
C PHE A 595 7.86 -18.21 27.01
N THR A 596 6.75 -18.92 26.85
CA THR A 596 5.88 -18.88 25.69
C THR A 596 4.48 -18.45 26.12
N LEU A 597 3.91 -17.49 25.44
CA LEU A 597 2.50 -17.09 25.53
C LEU A 597 1.79 -17.58 24.27
N GLN A 598 0.82 -18.45 24.44
CA GLN A 598 -0.08 -18.87 23.35
C GLN A 598 -1.47 -18.32 23.61
N ALA A 599 -2.10 -17.75 22.60
CA ALA A 599 -3.46 -17.27 22.64
C ALA A 599 -4.25 -17.78 21.44
N ALA A 600 -5.38 -18.42 21.70
CA ALA A 600 -6.36 -18.78 20.67
C ALA A 600 -7.62 -17.96 20.90
N PHE A 601 -7.97 -17.13 19.94
CA PHE A 601 -9.10 -16.22 20.00
C PHE A 601 -10.33 -16.84 19.33
N PRO A 602 -11.55 -16.53 19.80
CA PRO A 602 -12.79 -17.08 19.22
C PRO A 602 -13.04 -16.62 17.78
N LYS A 603 -12.40 -15.52 17.38
CA LYS A 603 -12.38 -15.00 16.01
C LYS A 603 -11.08 -14.26 15.73
N THR A 604 -10.78 -14.09 14.45
CA THR A 604 -9.61 -13.32 13.99
C THR A 604 -9.62 -11.92 14.58
N THR A 605 -8.53 -11.50 15.22
CA THR A 605 -8.38 -10.20 15.87
C THR A 605 -6.98 -9.66 15.72
N SER A 606 -6.85 -8.36 15.92
CA SER A 606 -5.56 -7.65 16.03
C SER A 606 -5.38 -7.15 17.45
N GLY A 607 -4.13 -7.05 17.90
CA GLY A 607 -3.88 -6.62 19.25
C GLY A 607 -2.42 -6.35 19.57
N GLN A 608 -2.16 -6.16 20.87
CA GLN A 608 -0.85 -5.90 21.42
C GLN A 608 -0.63 -6.72 22.67
N VAL A 609 0.53 -7.33 22.77
CA VAL A 609 1.05 -7.91 24.01
C VAL A 609 2.06 -6.98 24.61
N SER A 610 1.92 -6.65 25.88
CA SER A 610 2.82 -5.77 26.61
C SER A 610 3.22 -6.41 27.93
N ILE A 611 4.49 -6.28 28.32
CA ILE A 611 5.03 -6.85 29.55
C ILE A 611 5.47 -5.70 30.45
N TYR A 612 4.96 -5.71 31.68
CA TYR A 612 5.23 -4.67 32.67
C TYR A 612 5.87 -5.26 33.91
N THR A 613 6.71 -4.46 34.59
CA THR A 613 7.09 -4.74 35.97
C THR A 613 5.88 -4.54 36.91
N MET A 614 5.98 -4.99 38.16
CA MET A 614 4.93 -4.77 39.14
C MET A 614 4.68 -3.27 39.45
N GLU A 615 5.67 -2.43 39.23
CA GLU A 615 5.57 -0.97 39.37
C GLU A 615 4.96 -0.28 38.13
N GLY A 616 4.55 -1.05 37.11
CA GLY A 616 3.89 -0.54 35.91
C GLY A 616 4.84 -0.07 34.81
N ARG A 617 6.16 -0.30 34.93
CA ARG A 617 7.11 0.06 33.88
C ARG A 617 7.04 -0.92 32.72
N LEU A 618 6.82 -0.43 31.51
CA LEU A 618 6.84 -1.24 30.28
C LEU A 618 8.24 -1.79 30.01
N MET A 619 8.35 -3.09 29.84
CA MET A 619 9.57 -3.81 29.52
C MET A 619 9.67 -4.20 28.04
N GLN A 620 8.59 -4.77 27.51
CA GLN A 620 8.50 -5.22 26.12
C GLN A 620 7.09 -5.00 25.60
N SER A 621 6.93 -4.82 24.29
CA SER A 621 5.63 -4.74 23.64
C SER A 621 5.71 -5.22 22.21
N GLN A 622 4.72 -5.99 21.77
CA GLN A 622 4.62 -6.51 20.40
C GLN A 622 3.17 -6.47 19.92
N ASN A 623 2.97 -5.96 18.71
CA ASN A 623 1.68 -5.98 18.03
C ASN A 623 1.54 -7.24 17.19
N PHE A 624 0.30 -7.70 17.04
CA PHE A 624 -0.09 -8.74 16.09
C PHE A 624 -1.36 -8.30 15.35
N TYR A 625 -1.54 -8.82 14.13
CA TYR A 625 -2.60 -8.36 13.24
C TYR A 625 -3.31 -9.54 12.60
N ASN A 626 -4.64 -9.48 12.62
CA ASN A 626 -5.54 -10.41 11.91
C ASN A 626 -5.25 -11.91 12.14
N LEU A 627 -5.12 -12.30 13.42
CA LEU A 627 -4.81 -13.67 13.83
C LEU A 627 -5.92 -14.26 14.70
N SER A 628 -6.26 -15.53 14.48
CA SER A 628 -7.09 -16.34 15.40
C SER A 628 -6.24 -17.14 16.38
N GLN A 629 -4.95 -17.33 16.09
CA GLN A 629 -3.97 -17.93 16.98
C GLN A 629 -2.71 -17.08 16.99
N TYR A 630 -2.18 -16.82 18.16
CA TYR A 630 -0.99 -16.00 18.36
C TYR A 630 -0.04 -16.69 19.33
N GLU A 631 1.24 -16.72 18.98
CA GLU A 631 2.31 -17.24 19.81
C GLU A 631 3.42 -16.20 19.97
N TYR A 632 3.85 -16.01 21.22
CA TYR A 632 4.91 -15.09 21.57
C TYR A 632 5.95 -15.79 22.45
N HIS A 633 7.21 -15.78 22.00
CA HIS A 633 8.35 -16.28 22.76
C HIS A 633 9.08 -15.11 23.42
N GLY A 634 8.96 -15.01 24.75
CA GLY A 634 9.57 -13.97 25.54
C GLY A 634 10.81 -14.41 26.26
N ASN A 635 11.70 -13.45 26.58
CA ASN A 635 12.83 -13.67 27.44
C ASN A 635 13.05 -12.44 28.32
N ILE A 636 13.05 -12.62 29.64
CA ILE A 636 13.29 -11.57 30.64
C ILE A 636 14.47 -12.01 31.49
N GLY A 637 15.61 -11.36 31.32
CA GLY A 637 16.88 -11.72 31.97
C GLY A 637 17.01 -11.38 33.45
N VAL A 638 15.96 -10.88 34.09
CA VAL A 638 15.97 -10.47 35.51
C VAL A 638 14.90 -11.23 36.26
N SER A 639 15.27 -11.87 37.36
CA SER A 639 14.32 -12.56 38.25
C SER A 639 13.33 -11.58 38.85
N GLY A 640 12.07 -11.96 38.90
CA GLY A 640 10.99 -11.08 39.39
C GLY A 640 9.61 -11.50 38.98
N VAL A 641 8.64 -10.67 39.33
CA VAL A 641 7.24 -10.83 38.94
C VAL A 641 6.86 -9.77 37.92
N TYR A 642 6.24 -10.21 36.84
CA TYR A 642 5.85 -9.36 35.72
C TYR A 642 4.36 -9.54 35.39
N ILE A 643 3.75 -8.54 34.78
CA ILE A 643 2.40 -8.60 34.25
C ILE A 643 2.49 -8.62 32.73
N ILE A 644 1.96 -9.66 32.12
CA ILE A 644 1.74 -9.74 30.68
C ILE A 644 0.32 -9.28 30.40
N HIS A 645 0.17 -8.18 29.65
CA HIS A 645 -1.10 -7.60 29.28
C HIS A 645 -1.34 -7.81 27.79
N ILE A 646 -2.46 -8.44 27.45
CA ILE A 646 -2.91 -8.66 26.08
C ILE A 646 -4.11 -7.76 25.84
N LYS A 647 -4.00 -6.85 24.90
CA LYS A 647 -5.08 -5.96 24.48
C LYS A 647 -5.44 -6.22 23.03
N THR A 648 -6.71 -6.47 22.75
CA THR A 648 -7.25 -6.77 21.41
C THR A 648 -8.53 -6.00 21.17
N LEU A 649 -9.07 -6.08 19.94
CA LEU A 649 -10.42 -5.60 19.63
C LEU A 649 -11.53 -6.40 20.36
N LEU A 650 -11.22 -7.61 20.88
CA LEU A 650 -12.15 -8.45 21.62
C LEU A 650 -12.16 -8.16 23.13
N GLY A 651 -11.21 -7.34 23.59
CA GLY A 651 -11.02 -6.98 25.00
C GLY A 651 -9.56 -7.12 25.45
N GLU A 652 -9.37 -7.12 26.76
CA GLU A 652 -8.06 -7.21 27.39
C GLU A 652 -7.98 -8.29 28.47
N ASN A 653 -6.82 -8.92 28.58
CA ASN A 653 -6.51 -9.92 29.62
C ASN A 653 -5.12 -9.65 30.21
N SER A 654 -4.93 -10.02 31.47
CA SER A 654 -3.65 -9.88 32.16
C SER A 654 -3.25 -11.17 32.85
N LEU A 655 -2.02 -11.56 32.66
CA LEU A 655 -1.44 -12.79 33.22
C LEU A 655 -0.22 -12.43 34.08
N LYS A 656 -0.04 -13.16 35.17
CA LYS A 656 1.14 -13.03 36.01
C LYS A 656 2.25 -13.99 35.53
N LEU A 657 3.43 -13.45 35.24
CA LEU A 657 4.63 -14.22 34.93
C LEU A 657 5.60 -14.13 36.10
N ILE A 658 6.13 -15.27 36.51
CA ILE A 658 7.18 -15.38 37.54
C ILE A 658 8.45 -15.83 36.83
N VAL A 659 9.55 -15.10 37.00
CA VAL A 659 10.89 -15.37 36.45
C VAL A 659 11.82 -15.71 37.61
N HIS A 660 12.51 -16.85 37.47
CA HIS A 660 13.52 -17.31 38.45
C HIS A 660 14.92 -17.18 37.89
#